data_c6ded1e31645b143430d34a0c1002c26
#
_entry.id   c6ded1e31645b143430d34a0c1002c26
#
_cell.length_a   1.000
_cell.length_b   1.000
_cell.length_c   1.000
_cell.angle_alpha   90.00
_cell.angle_beta   90.00
_cell.angle_gamma   90.00
#
_symmetry.space_group_name_H-M   'P 1'
#
loop_
_entity.id
_entity.type
_entity.pdbx_description
1 polymer ?
#
loop_
_entity_poly.entity_id
_entity_poly.type
_entity_poly.pdbx_seq_one_letter_code
_entity_poly.pdbx_strand_id
1 'polypeptide(L)'
;MSFDIDIFIVALFLIATLIVGLRHGKSVKTIKDYALGGRNFSTTALVATIVATYASGSGFFITLAETYSNGFYDLIATMGFSIAFLVTAVILVPRMGEFLGKLSIAEAMGDLFGQKVRLITAIAGTIGYSGVIAAQFKVFGNVFSYFMGIKPTVAIIISGIIATIYSAFGGIRAVTFTDILQAFTFGVIIPMLGFVVWSQFYNSDIVLSVAMSDPKFDLKLLFDSSNLNSWGCVLLFLYFSVPPISAATFQRISMSSNIEQTKKAFIIAAIVFIVIQFAIAWIPFLIYTMNPNISQDHLLSYIVDTYSFTGLKGFIIVAIIAFAMSTADSFINSSSVLFTHDIYGLFSHKKENELFVAKLFSCTLGVGAIILSLIETDLLGIIISANSFYSPLILPPFTLAIFGFRSSAKSVLIGMSVALVITVIWKFLPVGFLPLSQNVIGVLFALICNTLFLIGSHYLLRQKGGWVGIKDNSYLNAQKERKKRRWTNLVKYIKNFSFRRMCRKIRPHNDITYTTLGIYFIICTIATMYSTQVELLGSNAPLMKIIYPLMLVSGTGIAMYQIWPLSVSKYIKQAIIETWYQIAIFYMLIFFSCFFVLVSKFAMLQVLLFGVNLIIASLLLGWRLATPAIIIGFYLSIEFYQHFFRGKDFSEQFWFS
;
A
#
# COMPACT_ATOMS: atom_id res chain seq x y z
N MET A 1 -39.83 10.33 12.58
CA MET A 1 -38.44 10.26 12.05
C MET A 1 -38.30 8.91 11.40
N SER A 2 -38.19 8.84 10.07
CA SER A 2 -37.80 7.62 9.37
C SER A 2 -36.39 7.28 9.84
N PHE A 3 -36.18 6.05 10.29
CA PHE A 3 -34.88 5.55 10.73
C PHE A 3 -33.96 5.46 9.50
N ASP A 4 -32.98 6.35 9.42
CA ASP A 4 -32.02 6.38 8.32
C ASP A 4 -30.89 5.38 8.64
N ILE A 5 -30.91 4.24 7.95
CA ILE A 5 -29.94 3.15 8.12
C ILE A 5 -28.50 3.65 7.84
N ASP A 6 -28.31 4.57 6.89
CA ASP A 6 -27.00 5.07 6.54
C ASP A 6 -26.39 5.91 7.69
N ILE A 7 -27.22 6.77 8.31
CA ILE A 7 -26.80 7.53 9.51
C ILE A 7 -26.49 6.58 10.67
N PHE A 8 -27.29 5.53 10.85
CA PHE A 8 -27.05 4.54 11.90
C PHE A 8 -25.73 3.80 11.71
N ILE A 9 -25.38 3.39 10.50
CA ILE A 9 -24.10 2.72 10.18
C ILE A 9 -22.93 3.65 10.50
N VAL A 10 -23.01 4.94 10.12
CA VAL A 10 -21.98 5.94 10.41
C VAL A 10 -21.84 6.15 11.92
N ALA A 11 -22.94 6.32 12.62
CA ALA A 11 -22.92 6.50 14.08
C ALA A 11 -22.33 5.28 14.80
N LEU A 12 -22.73 4.08 14.39
CA LEU A 12 -22.20 2.82 14.94
C LEU A 12 -20.68 2.71 14.76
N PHE A 13 -20.17 3.06 13.57
CA PHE A 13 -18.73 3.05 13.29
C PHE A 13 -17.98 4.07 14.15
N LEU A 14 -18.48 5.30 14.28
CA LEU A 14 -17.87 6.34 15.11
C LEU A 14 -17.84 5.94 16.58
N ILE A 15 -18.95 5.35 17.09
CA ILE A 15 -19.02 4.84 18.46
C ILE A 15 -18.04 3.68 18.66
N ALA A 16 -17.97 2.74 17.72
CA ALA A 16 -17.05 1.61 17.79
C ALA A 16 -15.60 2.09 17.82
N THR A 17 -15.23 3.03 16.95
CA THR A 17 -13.89 3.65 16.91
C THR A 17 -13.57 4.36 18.21
N LEU A 18 -14.52 5.13 18.76
CA LEU A 18 -14.35 5.80 20.05
C LEU A 18 -14.13 4.80 21.20
N ILE A 19 -14.96 3.74 21.27
CA ILE A 19 -14.82 2.70 22.31
C ILE A 19 -13.45 2.00 22.20
N VAL A 20 -13.04 1.62 21.00
CA VAL A 20 -11.72 0.99 20.76
C VAL A 20 -10.60 1.93 21.19
N GLY A 21 -10.65 3.19 20.77
CA GLY A 21 -9.67 4.20 21.12
C GLY A 21 -9.56 4.44 22.63
N LEU A 22 -10.68 4.69 23.30
CA LEU A 22 -10.70 4.95 24.75
C LEU A 22 -10.28 3.72 25.57
N ARG A 23 -10.70 2.52 25.16
CA ARG A 23 -10.33 1.27 25.87
C ARG A 23 -8.81 1.05 25.88
N HIS A 24 -8.16 1.26 24.73
CA HIS A 24 -6.71 1.06 24.60
C HIS A 24 -5.91 2.27 25.12
N GLY A 25 -6.49 3.45 25.13
CA GLY A 25 -5.89 4.66 25.71
C GLY A 25 -5.75 4.63 27.23
N LYS A 26 -6.56 3.85 27.97
CA LYS A 26 -6.49 3.74 29.44
C LYS A 26 -5.14 3.25 29.97
N SER A 27 -4.35 2.55 29.17
CA SER A 27 -3.03 2.01 29.54
C SER A 27 -1.89 3.03 29.47
N VAL A 28 -2.15 4.23 28.94
CA VAL A 28 -1.13 5.27 28.69
C VAL A 28 -0.91 6.08 29.98
N LYS A 29 0.28 5.90 30.58
CA LYS A 29 0.65 6.60 31.83
C LYS A 29 1.81 7.56 31.66
N THR A 30 2.64 7.38 30.66
CA THR A 30 3.85 8.17 30.40
C THR A 30 3.89 8.67 28.96
N ILE A 31 4.70 9.70 28.71
CA ILE A 31 4.95 10.16 27.32
C ILE A 31 5.55 9.05 26.45
N LYS A 32 6.33 8.15 27.05
CA LYS A 32 6.89 6.98 26.38
C LYS A 32 5.80 5.98 25.95
N ASP A 33 4.82 5.73 26.82
CA ASP A 33 3.66 4.90 26.45
C ASP A 33 2.83 5.57 25.38
N TYR A 34 2.66 6.90 25.48
CA TYR A 34 1.94 7.71 24.52
C TYR A 34 2.58 7.69 23.13
N ALA A 35 3.92 7.72 23.04
CA ALA A 35 4.68 7.75 21.80
C ALA A 35 4.96 6.36 21.21
N LEU A 36 5.23 5.33 22.02
CA LEU A 36 5.74 4.03 21.56
C LEU A 36 4.85 2.83 21.90
N GLY A 37 3.84 2.99 22.77
CA GLY A 37 2.86 1.96 23.12
C GLY A 37 3.45 0.66 23.66
N GLY A 38 4.65 0.72 24.28
CA GLY A 38 5.33 -0.43 24.86
C GLY A 38 6.10 -1.31 23.86
N ARG A 39 6.11 -1.01 22.55
CA ARG A 39 6.87 -1.70 21.49
C ARG A 39 6.56 -3.20 21.35
N ASN A 40 5.36 -3.63 21.66
CA ASN A 40 4.93 -5.04 21.62
C ASN A 40 3.83 -5.30 20.57
N PHE A 41 3.79 -4.51 19.52
CA PHE A 41 2.82 -4.66 18.43
C PHE A 41 3.16 -5.85 17.54
N SER A 42 2.12 -6.53 17.02
CA SER A 42 2.29 -7.54 15.99
C SER A 42 2.70 -6.93 14.65
N THR A 43 3.31 -7.73 13.77
CA THR A 43 3.65 -7.25 12.42
C THR A 43 2.41 -6.81 11.64
N THR A 44 1.29 -7.52 11.79
CA THR A 44 0.02 -7.16 11.15
C THR A 44 -0.53 -5.83 11.67
N ALA A 45 -0.43 -5.55 12.97
CA ALA A 45 -0.79 -4.26 13.53
C ALA A 45 0.08 -3.12 12.98
N LEU A 46 1.40 -3.36 12.84
CA LEU A 46 2.29 -2.39 12.21
C LEU A 46 1.96 -2.15 10.73
N VAL A 47 1.63 -3.20 9.97
CA VAL A 47 1.18 -3.06 8.58
C VAL A 47 -0.09 -2.21 8.51
N ALA A 48 -1.09 -2.55 9.31
CA ALA A 48 -2.36 -1.84 9.32
C ALA A 48 -2.18 -0.35 9.65
N THR A 49 -1.40 -0.01 10.68
CA THR A 49 -1.17 1.39 11.05
C THR A 49 -0.31 2.15 10.03
N ILE A 50 0.67 1.49 9.35
CA ILE A 50 1.43 2.12 8.26
C ILE A 50 0.50 2.42 7.08
N VAL A 51 -0.28 1.43 6.64
CA VAL A 51 -1.22 1.59 5.52
C VAL A 51 -2.26 2.66 5.86
N ALA A 52 -2.91 2.57 7.01
CA ALA A 52 -3.96 3.49 7.42
C ALA A 52 -3.45 4.95 7.57
N THR A 53 -2.21 5.14 8.03
CA THR A 53 -1.62 6.49 8.15
C THR A 53 -1.47 7.19 6.80
N TYR A 54 -1.17 6.46 5.73
CA TYR A 54 -0.87 7.01 4.41
C TYR A 54 -1.99 6.83 3.38
N ALA A 55 -2.85 5.84 3.54
CA ALA A 55 -4.12 5.75 2.82
C ALA A 55 -5.09 6.77 3.42
N SER A 56 -4.98 8.00 2.97
CA SER A 56 -5.67 9.17 3.55
C SER A 56 -6.98 9.50 2.84
N GLY A 57 -7.90 10.15 3.55
CA GLY A 57 -9.14 10.64 2.94
C GLY A 57 -8.88 11.66 1.84
N SER A 58 -7.94 12.57 2.04
CA SER A 58 -7.52 13.51 0.99
C SER A 58 -6.87 12.81 -0.20
N GLY A 59 -6.04 11.79 0.02
CA GLY A 59 -5.47 10.96 -1.04
C GLY A 59 -6.55 10.21 -1.83
N PHE A 60 -7.58 9.70 -1.17
CA PHE A 60 -8.73 9.08 -1.83
C PHE A 60 -9.43 10.04 -2.80
N PHE A 61 -9.77 11.26 -2.33
CA PHE A 61 -10.41 12.28 -3.19
C PHE A 61 -9.52 12.70 -4.35
N ILE A 62 -8.22 12.93 -4.10
CA ILE A 62 -7.25 13.30 -5.14
C ILE A 62 -7.15 12.19 -6.18
N THR A 63 -6.99 10.92 -5.76
CA THR A 63 -6.90 9.79 -6.69
C THR A 63 -8.18 9.64 -7.53
N LEU A 64 -9.38 9.83 -6.92
CA LEU A 64 -10.63 9.81 -7.69
C LEU A 64 -10.66 10.91 -8.76
N ALA A 65 -10.39 12.16 -8.37
CA ALA A 65 -10.47 13.32 -9.26
C ALA A 65 -9.41 13.28 -10.36
N GLU A 66 -8.15 13.03 -9.98
CA GLU A 66 -7.01 13.03 -10.90
C GLU A 66 -7.02 11.83 -11.85
N THR A 67 -7.40 10.63 -11.39
CA THR A 67 -7.54 9.48 -12.31
C THR A 67 -8.66 9.68 -13.31
N TYR A 68 -9.78 10.28 -12.90
CA TYR A 68 -10.86 10.62 -13.81
C TYR A 68 -10.42 11.62 -14.88
N SER A 69 -9.62 12.64 -14.51
CA SER A 69 -9.18 13.71 -15.40
C SER A 69 -7.95 13.38 -16.24
N ASN A 70 -6.96 12.73 -15.62
CA ASN A 70 -5.64 12.48 -16.19
C ASN A 70 -5.36 11.00 -16.47
N GLY A 71 -6.30 10.11 -16.15
CA GLY A 71 -6.20 8.69 -16.47
C GLY A 71 -5.03 8.00 -15.76
N PHE A 72 -4.29 7.17 -16.49
CA PHE A 72 -3.19 6.39 -15.98
C PHE A 72 -1.95 7.21 -15.57
N TYR A 73 -1.84 8.48 -16.00
CA TYR A 73 -0.74 9.36 -15.57
C TYR A 73 -0.74 9.53 -14.05
N ASP A 74 -1.91 9.75 -13.43
CA ASP A 74 -2.02 9.87 -11.97
C ASP A 74 -1.79 8.53 -11.27
N LEU A 75 -2.38 7.46 -11.76
CA LEU A 75 -2.21 6.13 -11.18
C LEU A 75 -0.73 5.73 -11.11
N ILE A 76 0.04 5.95 -12.18
CA ILE A 76 1.47 5.62 -12.20
C ILE A 76 2.26 6.56 -11.29
N ALA A 77 1.93 7.85 -11.27
CA ALA A 77 2.57 8.79 -10.37
C ALA A 77 2.38 8.38 -8.89
N THR A 78 1.17 8.02 -8.49
CA THR A 78 0.85 7.62 -7.11
C THR A 78 1.45 6.27 -6.69
N MET A 79 1.81 5.38 -7.63
CA MET A 79 2.61 4.17 -7.33
C MET A 79 3.97 4.51 -6.70
N GLY A 80 4.47 5.72 -6.88
CA GLY A 80 5.65 6.24 -6.19
C GLY A 80 5.60 6.03 -4.68
N PHE A 81 4.43 6.14 -4.02
CA PHE A 81 4.29 5.87 -2.58
C PHE A 81 4.68 4.44 -2.19
N SER A 82 4.31 3.46 -3.00
CA SER A 82 4.68 2.06 -2.74
C SER A 82 6.18 1.85 -2.93
N ILE A 83 6.78 2.51 -3.92
CA ILE A 83 8.24 2.52 -4.10
C ILE A 83 8.92 3.18 -2.89
N ALA A 84 8.39 4.30 -2.38
CA ALA A 84 8.88 4.97 -1.18
C ALA A 84 8.89 4.05 0.05
N PHE A 85 7.84 3.24 0.25
CA PHE A 85 7.80 2.24 1.31
C PHE A 85 8.82 1.11 1.09
N LEU A 86 8.99 0.63 -0.14
CA LEU A 86 10.01 -0.37 -0.46
C LEU A 86 11.43 0.17 -0.24
N VAL A 87 11.71 1.40 -0.66
CA VAL A 87 12.98 2.08 -0.40
C VAL A 87 13.22 2.23 1.11
N THR A 88 12.19 2.65 1.85
CA THR A 88 12.24 2.72 3.31
C THR A 88 12.56 1.35 3.92
N ALA A 89 11.86 0.28 3.51
CA ALA A 89 12.04 -1.07 4.03
C ALA A 89 13.42 -1.67 3.73
N VAL A 90 13.90 -1.49 2.49
CA VAL A 90 15.10 -2.20 2.01
C VAL A 90 16.37 -1.39 2.24
N ILE A 91 16.29 -0.07 2.14
CA ILE A 91 17.45 0.81 2.19
C ILE A 91 17.59 1.51 3.54
N LEU A 92 16.53 2.16 4.05
CA LEU A 92 16.62 2.99 5.25
C LEU A 92 16.53 2.18 6.54
N VAL A 93 15.47 1.40 6.72
CA VAL A 93 15.21 0.63 7.95
C VAL A 93 16.39 -0.24 8.38
N PRO A 94 17.12 -0.96 7.49
CA PRO A 94 18.30 -1.74 7.89
C PRO A 94 19.43 -0.93 8.53
N ARG A 95 19.43 0.39 8.36
CA ARG A 95 20.43 1.33 8.88
C ARG A 95 19.95 2.14 10.07
N MET A 96 18.71 1.91 10.51
CA MET A 96 18.08 2.69 11.59
C MET A 96 18.15 2.02 12.97
N GLY A 97 19.02 1.03 13.17
CA GLY A 97 19.14 0.30 14.45
C GLY A 97 19.36 1.21 15.66
N GLU A 98 20.20 2.24 15.51
CA GLU A 98 20.51 3.20 16.58
C GLU A 98 19.33 4.13 16.96
N PHE A 99 18.30 4.20 16.14
CA PHE A 99 17.14 5.08 16.36
C PHE A 99 15.91 4.32 16.92
N LEU A 100 15.97 2.99 17.00
CA LEU A 100 14.87 2.20 17.55
C LEU A 100 14.62 2.56 19.02
N GLY A 101 13.37 2.87 19.34
CA GLY A 101 12.96 3.24 20.71
C GLY A 101 13.15 4.71 21.05
N LYS A 102 13.65 5.56 20.12
CA LYS A 102 13.59 7.01 20.25
C LYS A 102 12.15 7.49 20.13
N LEU A 103 11.79 8.51 20.93
CA LEU A 103 10.40 8.98 20.98
C LEU A 103 10.00 9.74 19.72
N SER A 104 10.94 10.46 19.12
CA SER A 104 10.71 11.29 17.95
C SER A 104 11.90 11.36 17.01
N ILE A 105 11.63 11.78 15.77
CA ILE A 105 12.70 12.08 14.80
C ILE A 105 13.53 13.29 15.22
N ALA A 106 12.94 14.26 15.93
CA ALA A 106 13.65 15.42 16.42
C ALA A 106 14.64 15.04 17.54
N GLU A 107 14.30 14.09 18.40
CA GLU A 107 15.25 13.49 19.36
C GLU A 107 16.43 12.85 18.63
N ALA A 108 16.17 12.06 17.59
CA ALA A 108 17.22 11.44 16.78
C ALA A 108 18.13 12.47 16.10
N MET A 109 17.55 13.54 15.54
CA MET A 109 18.30 14.65 14.96
C MET A 109 19.11 15.42 16.01
N GLY A 110 18.56 15.56 17.20
CA GLY A 110 19.23 16.18 18.34
C GLY A 110 20.47 15.40 18.80
N ASP A 111 20.37 14.08 18.88
CA ASP A 111 21.48 13.20 19.23
C ASP A 111 22.60 13.22 18.17
N LEU A 112 22.23 13.40 16.91
CA LEU A 112 23.19 13.48 15.79
C LEU A 112 23.86 14.84 15.66
N PHE A 113 23.10 15.93 15.81
CA PHE A 113 23.50 17.27 15.38
C PHE A 113 23.32 18.35 16.46
N GLY A 114 22.81 18.00 17.63
CA GLY A 114 22.65 18.88 18.79
C GLY A 114 21.27 19.55 18.89
N GLN A 115 21.07 20.27 20.02
CA GLN A 115 19.77 20.75 20.45
C GLN A 115 19.12 21.78 19.50
N LYS A 116 19.91 22.61 18.80
CA LYS A 116 19.37 23.59 17.84
C LYS A 116 18.68 22.91 16.66
N VAL A 117 19.29 21.83 16.15
CA VAL A 117 18.72 21.03 15.06
C VAL A 117 17.48 20.28 15.54
N ARG A 118 17.50 19.76 16.77
CA ARG A 118 16.33 19.14 17.42
C ARG A 118 15.13 20.10 17.43
N LEU A 119 15.35 21.33 17.93
CA LEU A 119 14.29 22.33 18.04
C LEU A 119 13.71 22.70 16.66
N ILE A 120 14.57 22.96 15.66
CA ILE A 120 14.11 23.30 14.30
C ILE A 120 13.34 22.14 13.68
N THR A 121 13.80 20.90 13.86
CA THR A 121 13.11 19.69 13.38
C THR A 121 11.72 19.57 14.01
N ALA A 122 11.60 19.80 15.32
CA ALA A 122 10.32 19.72 16.02
C ALA A 122 9.34 20.82 15.57
N ILE A 123 9.81 22.06 15.42
CA ILE A 123 8.98 23.18 14.94
C ILE A 123 8.52 22.92 13.49
N ALA A 124 9.43 22.55 12.59
CA ALA A 124 9.10 22.28 11.19
C ALA A 124 8.08 21.13 11.07
N GLY A 125 8.24 20.06 11.87
CA GLY A 125 7.29 18.95 11.89
C GLY A 125 5.92 19.36 12.42
N THR A 126 5.87 20.11 13.50
CA THR A 126 4.61 20.55 14.10
C THR A 126 3.82 21.45 13.14
N ILE A 127 4.47 22.40 12.48
CA ILE A 127 3.83 23.29 11.49
C ILE A 127 3.41 22.51 10.25
N GLY A 128 4.31 21.69 9.67
CA GLY A 128 4.00 20.93 8.47
C GLY A 128 2.82 19.97 8.64
N TYR A 129 2.75 19.29 9.78
CA TYR A 129 1.67 18.32 10.00
C TYR A 129 0.31 18.94 10.31
N SER A 130 0.25 20.20 10.75
CA SER A 130 -1.02 20.90 10.90
C SER A 130 -1.79 20.99 9.58
N GLY A 131 -1.09 21.17 8.46
CA GLY A 131 -1.70 21.16 7.12
C GLY A 131 -2.22 19.78 6.71
N VAL A 132 -1.48 18.72 7.00
CA VAL A 132 -1.95 17.34 6.72
C VAL A 132 -3.24 17.04 7.49
N ILE A 133 -3.31 17.43 8.77
CA ILE A 133 -4.51 17.27 9.61
C ILE A 133 -5.67 18.12 9.06
N ALA A 134 -5.40 19.36 8.66
CA ALA A 134 -6.40 20.27 8.09
C ALA A 134 -7.02 19.69 6.80
N ALA A 135 -6.23 19.07 5.94
CA ALA A 135 -6.73 18.42 4.75
C ALA A 135 -7.72 17.27 5.09
N GLN A 136 -7.46 16.48 6.15
CA GLN A 136 -8.39 15.45 6.59
C GLN A 136 -9.69 16.03 7.15
N PHE A 137 -9.61 17.13 7.92
CA PHE A 137 -10.80 17.81 8.45
C PHE A 137 -11.66 18.39 7.32
N LYS A 138 -11.04 18.85 6.24
CA LYS A 138 -11.77 19.29 5.05
C LYS A 138 -12.50 18.12 4.38
N VAL A 139 -11.88 16.94 4.28
CA VAL A 139 -12.54 15.71 3.80
C VAL A 139 -13.77 15.39 4.63
N PHE A 140 -13.66 15.41 5.95
CA PHE A 140 -14.83 15.23 6.84
C PHE A 140 -15.93 16.24 6.53
N GLY A 141 -15.56 17.51 6.42
CA GLY A 141 -16.50 18.57 6.12
C GLY A 141 -17.27 18.35 4.81
N ASN A 142 -16.56 17.99 3.76
CA ASN A 142 -17.15 17.72 2.45
C ASN A 142 -18.10 16.51 2.50
N VAL A 143 -17.68 15.41 3.15
CA VAL A 143 -18.48 14.19 3.26
C VAL A 143 -19.76 14.44 4.07
N PHE A 144 -19.64 15.02 5.27
CA PHE A 144 -20.82 15.29 6.11
C PHE A 144 -21.74 16.36 5.50
N SER A 145 -21.18 17.38 4.85
CA SER A 145 -21.97 18.38 4.16
C SER A 145 -22.82 17.77 3.06
N TYR A 146 -22.18 16.95 2.22
CA TYR A 146 -22.86 16.32 1.10
C TYR A 146 -23.94 15.34 1.57
N PHE A 147 -23.61 14.43 2.50
CA PHE A 147 -24.51 13.35 2.88
C PHE A 147 -25.57 13.73 3.93
N MET A 148 -25.30 14.71 4.77
CA MET A 148 -26.21 15.16 5.84
C MET A 148 -26.87 16.50 5.53
N GLY A 149 -26.51 17.17 4.41
CA GLY A 149 -27.06 18.48 4.07
C GLY A 149 -26.62 19.60 5.02
N ILE A 150 -25.54 19.39 5.79
CA ILE A 150 -25.03 20.37 6.77
C ILE A 150 -24.08 21.33 6.03
N LYS A 151 -24.07 22.61 6.41
CA LYS A 151 -23.12 23.58 5.85
C LYS A 151 -21.68 23.08 6.00
N PRO A 152 -20.81 23.15 4.97
CA PRO A 152 -19.43 22.63 5.02
C PRO A 152 -18.63 23.14 6.22
N THR A 153 -18.75 24.43 6.54
CA THR A 153 -18.10 25.07 7.70
C THR A 153 -18.48 24.39 9.02
N VAL A 154 -19.78 24.14 9.22
CA VAL A 154 -20.29 23.50 10.44
C VAL A 154 -19.83 22.04 10.52
N ALA A 155 -19.85 21.34 9.38
CA ALA A 155 -19.40 19.96 9.26
C ALA A 155 -17.91 19.82 9.60
N ILE A 156 -17.04 20.70 9.08
CA ILE A 156 -15.60 20.76 9.39
C ILE A 156 -15.38 20.96 10.90
N ILE A 157 -16.10 21.92 11.51
CA ILE A 157 -15.93 22.24 12.94
C ILE A 157 -16.32 21.03 13.80
N ILE A 158 -17.51 20.46 13.58
CA ILE A 158 -18.01 19.35 14.40
C ILE A 158 -17.10 18.13 14.28
N SER A 159 -16.78 17.70 13.04
CA SER A 159 -15.95 16.53 12.80
C SER A 159 -14.51 16.73 13.28
N GLY A 160 -13.94 17.92 13.07
CA GLY A 160 -12.62 18.28 13.57
C GLY A 160 -12.53 18.25 15.10
N ILE A 161 -13.55 18.74 15.81
CA ILE A 161 -13.62 18.66 17.27
C ILE A 161 -13.69 17.20 17.74
N ILE A 162 -14.56 16.38 17.14
CA ILE A 162 -14.70 14.97 17.49
C ILE A 162 -13.37 14.24 17.29
N ALA A 163 -12.76 14.37 16.10
CA ALA A 163 -11.49 13.73 15.78
C ALA A 163 -10.36 14.17 16.75
N THR A 164 -10.29 15.46 17.06
CA THR A 164 -9.29 16.02 17.97
C THR A 164 -9.43 15.47 19.38
N ILE A 165 -10.66 15.43 19.92
CA ILE A 165 -10.90 14.98 21.31
C ILE A 165 -10.47 13.53 21.47
N TYR A 166 -10.93 12.62 20.61
CA TYR A 166 -10.59 11.21 20.81
C TYR A 166 -9.11 10.91 20.56
N SER A 167 -8.47 11.58 19.59
CA SER A 167 -7.04 11.42 19.31
C SER A 167 -6.16 11.89 20.46
N ALA A 168 -6.53 12.99 21.12
CA ALA A 168 -5.75 13.57 22.22
C ALA A 168 -5.61 12.62 23.43
N PHE A 169 -6.61 11.79 23.69
CA PHE A 169 -6.62 10.91 24.87
C PHE A 169 -6.04 9.52 24.63
N GLY A 170 -5.92 9.07 23.38
CA GLY A 170 -5.65 7.69 23.03
C GLY A 170 -4.18 7.27 23.02
N GLY A 171 -3.26 8.14 22.63
CA GLY A 171 -1.85 7.79 22.38
C GLY A 171 -1.69 6.77 21.25
N ILE A 172 -0.45 6.40 20.91
CA ILE A 172 -0.14 5.55 19.75
C ILE A 172 -0.78 4.15 19.83
N ARG A 173 -1.02 3.65 21.04
CA ARG A 173 -1.66 2.34 21.20
C ARG A 173 -3.12 2.37 20.77
N ALA A 174 -3.86 3.38 21.16
CA ALA A 174 -5.23 3.58 20.71
C ALA A 174 -5.27 3.81 19.18
N VAL A 175 -4.42 4.71 18.66
CA VAL A 175 -4.29 4.97 17.22
C VAL A 175 -4.03 3.67 16.45
N THR A 176 -3.10 2.82 16.89
CA THR A 176 -2.81 1.55 16.19
C THR A 176 -4.02 0.61 16.14
N PHE A 177 -4.81 0.52 17.22
CA PHE A 177 -5.98 -0.36 17.24
C PHE A 177 -7.17 0.21 16.46
N THR A 178 -7.36 1.53 16.47
CA THR A 178 -8.33 2.18 15.58
C THR A 178 -7.91 2.08 14.12
N ASP A 179 -6.63 2.23 13.81
CA ASP A 179 -6.07 2.03 12.46
C ASP A 179 -6.34 0.62 11.91
N ILE A 180 -6.29 -0.43 12.75
CA ILE A 180 -6.64 -1.79 12.32
C ILE A 180 -8.12 -1.87 11.90
N LEU A 181 -9.02 -1.30 12.70
CA LEU A 181 -10.44 -1.26 12.36
C LEU A 181 -10.69 -0.48 11.07
N GLN A 182 -10.07 0.69 10.95
CA GLN A 182 -10.20 1.58 9.80
C GLN A 182 -9.61 0.96 8.53
N ALA A 183 -8.41 0.35 8.61
CA ALA A 183 -7.78 -0.34 7.49
C ALA A 183 -8.64 -1.50 6.96
N PHE A 184 -9.25 -2.27 7.86
CA PHE A 184 -10.20 -3.32 7.49
C PHE A 184 -11.43 -2.72 6.80
N THR A 185 -11.98 -1.63 7.34
CA THR A 185 -13.18 -0.98 6.83
C THR A 185 -12.99 -0.50 5.39
N PHE A 186 -12.00 0.35 5.12
CA PHE A 186 -11.79 0.83 3.76
C PHE A 186 -11.22 -0.24 2.83
N GLY A 187 -10.44 -1.19 3.35
CA GLY A 187 -9.90 -2.31 2.58
C GLY A 187 -10.97 -3.26 2.05
N VAL A 188 -12.15 -3.32 2.67
CA VAL A 188 -13.29 -4.11 2.21
C VAL A 188 -14.25 -3.28 1.36
N ILE A 189 -14.59 -2.09 1.84
CA ILE A 189 -15.68 -1.29 1.23
C ILE A 189 -15.26 -0.71 -0.13
N ILE A 190 -14.00 -0.27 -0.30
CA ILE A 190 -13.56 0.31 -1.57
C ILE A 190 -13.54 -0.72 -2.71
N PRO A 191 -12.95 -1.91 -2.57
CA PRO A 191 -13.09 -2.95 -3.59
C PRO A 191 -14.54 -3.36 -3.85
N MET A 192 -15.39 -3.40 -2.80
CA MET A 192 -16.82 -3.69 -2.95
C MET A 192 -17.52 -2.62 -3.79
N LEU A 193 -17.23 -1.33 -3.57
CA LEU A 193 -17.77 -0.25 -4.39
C LEU A 193 -17.32 -0.40 -5.86
N GLY A 194 -16.04 -0.67 -6.09
CA GLY A 194 -15.52 -0.94 -7.43
C GLY A 194 -16.24 -2.10 -8.12
N PHE A 195 -16.54 -3.17 -7.38
CA PHE A 195 -17.30 -4.30 -7.89
C PHE A 195 -18.76 -3.93 -8.20
N VAL A 196 -19.42 -3.14 -7.35
CA VAL A 196 -20.80 -2.66 -7.59
C VAL A 196 -20.84 -1.80 -8.86
N VAL A 197 -19.90 -0.88 -9.03
CA VAL A 197 -19.80 -0.08 -10.26
C VAL A 197 -19.59 -0.99 -11.48
N TRP A 198 -18.64 -1.94 -11.39
CA TRP A 198 -18.37 -2.91 -12.46
C TRP A 198 -19.59 -3.74 -12.83
N SER A 199 -20.40 -4.16 -11.86
CA SER A 199 -21.59 -4.99 -12.09
C SER A 199 -22.68 -4.31 -12.94
N GLN A 200 -22.61 -2.98 -13.09
CA GLN A 200 -23.54 -2.21 -13.94
C GLN A 200 -23.12 -2.19 -15.42
N PHE A 201 -21.95 -2.73 -15.75
CA PHE A 201 -21.52 -2.83 -17.12
C PHE A 201 -22.13 -4.05 -17.80
N TYR A 202 -22.95 -3.82 -18.82
CA TYR A 202 -23.51 -4.88 -19.65
C TYR A 202 -22.53 -5.39 -20.72
N ASN A 203 -21.53 -4.57 -21.07
CA ASN A 203 -20.56 -4.91 -22.11
C ASN A 203 -19.15 -4.44 -21.73
N SER A 204 -18.26 -5.40 -21.45
CA SER A 204 -16.84 -5.14 -21.14
C SER A 204 -16.05 -4.55 -22.31
N ASP A 205 -16.54 -4.73 -23.55
CA ASP A 205 -15.84 -4.24 -24.75
C ASP A 205 -15.83 -2.69 -24.79
N ILE A 206 -16.81 -2.02 -24.17
CA ILE A 206 -16.82 -0.57 -24.04
C ILE A 206 -15.64 -0.10 -23.19
N VAL A 207 -15.38 -0.78 -22.07
CA VAL A 207 -14.26 -0.43 -21.17
C VAL A 207 -12.94 -0.60 -21.91
N LEU A 208 -12.78 -1.69 -22.64
CA LEU A 208 -11.57 -1.98 -23.40
C LEU A 208 -11.38 -1.00 -24.56
N SER A 209 -12.44 -0.65 -25.28
CA SER A 209 -12.38 0.31 -26.40
C SER A 209 -11.95 1.70 -25.91
N VAL A 210 -12.48 2.19 -24.78
CA VAL A 210 -12.07 3.48 -24.21
C VAL A 210 -10.62 3.42 -23.70
N ALA A 211 -10.23 2.32 -23.05
CA ALA A 211 -8.84 2.14 -22.60
C ALA A 211 -7.83 2.14 -23.76
N MET A 212 -8.25 1.70 -24.97
CA MET A 212 -7.38 1.65 -26.15
C MET A 212 -7.44 2.91 -27.01
N SER A 213 -8.55 3.67 -26.99
CA SER A 213 -8.76 4.81 -27.87
C SER A 213 -8.49 6.17 -27.23
N ASP A 214 -8.63 6.29 -25.90
CA ASP A 214 -8.41 7.56 -25.21
C ASP A 214 -6.95 7.73 -24.81
N PRO A 215 -6.27 8.82 -25.24
CA PRO A 215 -4.86 9.10 -24.91
C PRO A 215 -4.54 9.11 -23.41
N LYS A 216 -5.52 9.37 -22.53
CA LYS A 216 -5.34 9.37 -21.07
C LYS A 216 -5.04 7.98 -20.52
N PHE A 217 -5.45 6.93 -21.23
CA PHE A 217 -5.27 5.54 -20.82
C PHE A 217 -4.26 4.78 -21.69
N ASP A 218 -3.66 5.44 -22.69
CA ASP A 218 -2.61 4.84 -23.52
C ASP A 218 -1.27 4.78 -22.77
N LEU A 219 -0.88 3.59 -22.40
CA LEU A 219 0.41 3.34 -21.71
C LEU A 219 1.63 3.71 -22.58
N LYS A 220 1.51 3.71 -23.91
CA LYS A 220 2.62 4.09 -24.81
C LYS A 220 2.92 5.59 -24.71
N LEU A 221 1.88 6.41 -24.60
CA LEU A 221 2.02 7.87 -24.46
C LEU A 221 2.61 8.29 -23.11
N LEU A 222 2.50 7.45 -22.08
CA LEU A 222 3.15 7.70 -20.78
C LEU A 222 4.67 7.77 -20.87
N PHE A 223 5.28 7.04 -21.81
CA PHE A 223 6.73 7.00 -22.01
C PHE A 223 7.20 7.82 -23.21
N ASP A 224 6.31 8.58 -23.82
CA ASP A 224 6.66 9.48 -24.92
C ASP A 224 7.36 10.74 -24.36
N SER A 225 8.64 10.88 -24.64
CA SER A 225 9.46 12.02 -24.21
C SER A 225 9.04 13.36 -24.83
N SER A 226 8.29 13.35 -25.92
CA SER A 226 7.74 14.56 -26.57
C SER A 226 6.50 15.09 -25.85
N ASN A 227 5.83 14.25 -25.06
CA ASN A 227 4.63 14.60 -24.33
C ASN A 227 4.94 15.26 -22.99
N LEU A 228 4.50 16.51 -22.82
CA LEU A 228 4.73 17.28 -21.61
C LEU A 228 4.08 16.67 -20.35
N ASN A 229 2.94 15.98 -20.52
CA ASN A 229 2.26 15.28 -19.44
C ASN A 229 3.06 14.08 -18.93
N SER A 230 3.85 13.42 -19.78
CA SER A 230 4.75 12.32 -19.39
C SER A 230 5.84 12.81 -18.43
N TRP A 231 6.44 13.97 -18.70
CA TRP A 231 7.40 14.59 -17.77
C TRP A 231 6.72 14.98 -16.45
N GLY A 232 5.47 15.44 -16.51
CA GLY A 232 4.64 15.69 -15.34
C GLY A 232 4.49 14.45 -14.48
N CYS A 233 4.09 13.35 -15.08
CA CYS A 233 3.97 12.05 -14.41
C CYS A 233 5.29 11.59 -13.79
N VAL A 234 6.41 11.68 -14.50
CA VAL A 234 7.74 11.31 -13.98
C VAL A 234 8.12 12.14 -12.77
N LEU A 235 7.90 13.46 -12.79
CA LEU A 235 8.21 14.33 -11.67
C LEU A 235 7.34 14.05 -10.45
N LEU A 236 6.04 13.81 -10.65
CA LEU A 236 5.13 13.38 -9.57
C LEU A 236 5.51 12.02 -9.01
N PHE A 237 5.85 11.06 -9.87
CA PHE A 237 6.34 9.75 -9.46
C PHE A 237 7.60 9.87 -8.61
N LEU A 238 8.57 10.69 -9.02
CA LEU A 238 9.77 10.96 -8.24
C LEU A 238 9.44 11.61 -6.89
N TYR A 239 8.54 12.59 -6.88
CA TYR A 239 8.09 13.24 -5.65
C TYR A 239 7.45 12.24 -4.67
N PHE A 240 6.53 11.41 -5.14
CA PHE A 240 5.89 10.39 -4.31
C PHE A 240 6.82 9.22 -3.94
N SER A 241 7.89 9.00 -4.71
CA SER A 241 8.91 7.99 -4.41
C SER A 241 9.91 8.43 -3.33
N VAL A 242 9.89 9.70 -2.93
CA VAL A 242 10.70 10.19 -1.80
C VAL A 242 10.25 9.47 -0.52
N PRO A 243 11.16 8.81 0.22
CA PRO A 243 10.80 8.11 1.44
C PRO A 243 10.09 9.03 2.44
N PRO A 244 8.92 8.65 2.93
CA PRO A 244 8.14 9.49 3.83
C PRO A 244 8.71 9.45 5.25
N ILE A 245 9.88 10.07 5.46
CA ILE A 245 10.51 10.19 6.79
C ILE A 245 9.80 11.29 7.58
N SER A 246 8.51 11.09 7.82
CA SER A 246 7.71 11.92 8.70
C SER A 246 7.87 11.49 10.16
N ALA A 247 7.41 12.32 11.10
CA ALA A 247 7.34 11.93 12.51
C ALA A 247 6.46 10.68 12.70
N ALA A 248 5.37 10.56 11.93
CA ALA A 248 4.50 9.41 11.96
C ALA A 248 5.22 8.14 11.47
N THR A 249 5.97 8.18 10.36
CA THR A 249 6.78 7.05 9.88
C THR A 249 7.87 6.68 10.88
N PHE A 250 8.60 7.67 11.38
CA PHE A 250 9.64 7.45 12.38
C PHE A 250 9.08 6.76 13.62
N GLN A 251 7.91 7.18 14.07
CA GLN A 251 7.21 6.57 15.20
C GLN A 251 6.87 5.10 14.92
N ARG A 252 6.38 4.74 13.70
CA ARG A 252 6.11 3.33 13.31
C ARG A 252 7.38 2.48 13.28
N ILE A 253 8.50 3.07 12.85
CA ILE A 253 9.81 2.40 12.92
C ILE A 253 10.21 2.21 14.38
N SER A 254 10.13 3.25 15.19
CA SER A 254 10.60 3.27 16.58
C SER A 254 9.78 2.38 17.53
N MET A 255 8.46 2.24 17.29
CA MET A 255 7.57 1.40 18.09
C MET A 255 7.67 -0.10 17.77
N SER A 256 8.39 -0.48 16.72
CA SER A 256 8.61 -1.89 16.40
C SER A 256 9.61 -2.53 17.37
N SER A 257 9.53 -3.85 17.53
CA SER A 257 10.40 -4.59 18.42
C SER A 257 11.85 -4.71 17.89
N ASN A 258 12.01 -4.85 16.57
CA ASN A 258 13.31 -5.00 15.90
C ASN A 258 13.24 -4.62 14.40
N ILE A 259 14.42 -4.45 13.80
CA ILE A 259 14.61 -4.06 12.39
C ILE A 259 13.94 -5.04 11.41
N GLU A 260 13.98 -6.35 11.68
CA GLU A 260 13.38 -7.35 10.78
C GLU A 260 11.86 -7.23 10.73
N GLN A 261 11.23 -6.97 11.88
CA GLN A 261 9.79 -6.72 11.97
C GLN A 261 9.40 -5.46 11.20
N THR A 262 10.12 -4.37 11.41
CA THR A 262 9.89 -3.10 10.69
C THR A 262 10.00 -3.29 9.20
N LYS A 263 11.07 -3.95 8.74
CA LYS A 263 11.29 -4.22 7.32
C LYS A 263 10.15 -5.03 6.71
N LYS A 264 9.72 -6.11 7.37
CA LYS A 264 8.57 -6.91 6.91
C LYS A 264 7.31 -6.09 6.85
N ALA A 265 7.04 -5.28 7.87
CA ALA A 265 5.86 -4.44 7.92
C ALA A 265 5.80 -3.45 6.75
N PHE A 266 6.89 -2.75 6.44
CA PHE A 266 6.93 -1.80 5.31
C PHE A 266 6.86 -2.50 3.95
N ILE A 267 7.44 -3.69 3.76
CA ILE A 267 7.30 -4.45 2.51
C ILE A 267 5.84 -4.86 2.28
N ILE A 268 5.20 -5.42 3.31
CA ILE A 268 3.79 -5.82 3.20
C ILE A 268 2.90 -4.61 3.00
N ALA A 269 3.16 -3.51 3.72
CA ALA A 269 2.43 -2.25 3.55
C ALA A 269 2.56 -1.70 2.12
N ALA A 270 3.73 -1.77 1.49
CA ALA A 270 3.92 -1.37 0.09
C ALA A 270 3.03 -2.17 -0.86
N ILE A 271 2.94 -3.50 -0.68
CA ILE A 271 2.09 -4.37 -1.51
C ILE A 271 0.62 -4.05 -1.29
N VAL A 272 0.19 -3.92 -0.03
CA VAL A 272 -1.21 -3.60 0.31
C VAL A 272 -1.58 -2.22 -0.24
N PHE A 273 -0.67 -1.26 -0.19
CA PHE A 273 -0.91 0.09 -0.69
C PHE A 273 -1.10 0.12 -2.21
N ILE A 274 -0.32 -0.68 -2.99
CA ILE A 274 -0.55 -0.84 -4.43
C ILE A 274 -1.97 -1.34 -4.69
N VAL A 275 -2.40 -2.39 -3.97
CA VAL A 275 -3.74 -2.96 -4.17
C VAL A 275 -4.84 -1.94 -3.87
N ILE A 276 -4.68 -1.15 -2.79
CA ILE A 276 -5.64 -0.10 -2.43
C ILE A 276 -5.68 0.99 -3.51
N GLN A 277 -4.53 1.46 -3.99
CA GLN A 277 -4.45 2.49 -5.02
C GLN A 277 -5.11 2.04 -6.33
N PHE A 278 -4.86 0.80 -6.76
CA PHE A 278 -5.55 0.23 -7.90
C PHE A 278 -7.07 0.15 -7.69
N ALA A 279 -7.52 -0.29 -6.51
CA ALA A 279 -8.94 -0.39 -6.22
C ALA A 279 -9.63 0.99 -6.24
N ILE A 280 -8.95 2.03 -5.74
CA ILE A 280 -9.47 3.41 -5.78
C ILE A 280 -9.50 3.91 -7.22
N ALA A 281 -8.42 3.77 -7.99
CA ALA A 281 -8.29 4.29 -9.35
C ALA A 281 -9.19 3.55 -10.35
N TRP A 282 -9.53 2.29 -10.07
CA TRP A 282 -10.46 1.52 -10.90
C TRP A 282 -11.86 2.13 -10.99
N ILE A 283 -12.34 2.72 -9.89
CA ILE A 283 -13.68 3.32 -9.81
C ILE A 283 -13.84 4.51 -10.80
N PRO A 284 -13.02 5.57 -10.75
CA PRO A 284 -13.13 6.70 -11.65
C PRO A 284 -12.84 6.33 -13.11
N PHE A 285 -11.97 5.33 -13.36
CA PHE A 285 -11.76 4.80 -14.70
C PHE A 285 -13.06 4.22 -15.28
N LEU A 286 -13.75 3.36 -14.51
CA LEU A 286 -15.04 2.81 -14.94
C LEU A 286 -16.10 3.90 -15.18
N ILE A 287 -16.17 4.88 -14.27
CA ILE A 287 -17.12 5.99 -14.40
C ILE A 287 -16.83 6.81 -15.66
N TYR A 288 -15.57 7.09 -15.96
CA TYR A 288 -15.16 7.81 -17.16
C TYR A 288 -15.61 7.11 -18.44
N THR A 289 -15.52 5.78 -18.49
CA THR A 289 -15.97 5.02 -19.66
C THR A 289 -17.48 5.11 -19.90
N MET A 290 -18.27 5.37 -18.87
CA MET A 290 -19.73 5.54 -18.96
C MET A 290 -20.13 6.98 -19.19
N ASN A 291 -19.50 7.93 -18.53
CA ASN A 291 -19.82 9.34 -18.58
C ASN A 291 -18.55 10.20 -18.44
N PRO A 292 -17.94 10.64 -19.53
CA PRO A 292 -16.71 11.42 -19.52
C PRO A 292 -16.91 12.92 -19.16
N ASN A 293 -18.17 13.38 -18.96
CA ASN A 293 -18.50 14.80 -18.80
C ASN A 293 -18.84 15.21 -17.37
N ILE A 294 -18.51 14.37 -16.36
CA ILE A 294 -18.77 14.71 -14.95
C ILE A 294 -17.68 15.66 -14.46
N SER A 295 -18.06 16.75 -13.78
CA SER A 295 -17.08 17.61 -13.14
C SER A 295 -16.42 16.90 -11.94
N GLN A 296 -15.13 17.16 -11.73
CA GLN A 296 -14.35 16.54 -10.64
C GLN A 296 -15.00 16.71 -9.27
N ASP A 297 -15.55 17.90 -9.01
CA ASP A 297 -16.17 18.25 -7.71
C ASP A 297 -17.44 17.42 -7.44
N HIS A 298 -18.14 16.97 -8.49
CA HIS A 298 -19.35 16.17 -8.38
C HIS A 298 -19.14 14.68 -8.59
N LEU A 299 -17.91 14.23 -8.80
CA LEU A 299 -17.63 12.82 -9.13
C LEU A 299 -18.04 11.88 -7.99
N LEU A 300 -17.67 12.17 -6.74
CA LEU A 300 -18.05 11.33 -5.61
C LEU A 300 -19.56 11.31 -5.40
N SER A 301 -20.21 12.46 -5.50
CA SER A 301 -21.67 12.55 -5.39
C SER A 301 -22.37 11.72 -6.46
N TYR A 302 -21.92 11.83 -7.70
CA TYR A 302 -22.43 11.03 -8.81
C TYR A 302 -22.26 9.52 -8.54
N ILE A 303 -21.07 9.08 -8.09
CA ILE A 303 -20.81 7.67 -7.77
C ILE A 303 -21.80 7.18 -6.71
N VAL A 304 -21.97 7.95 -5.64
CA VAL A 304 -22.81 7.53 -4.54
C VAL A 304 -24.29 7.58 -4.92
N ASP A 305 -24.76 8.62 -5.58
CA ASP A 305 -26.18 8.75 -5.93
C ASP A 305 -26.60 7.75 -7.00
N THR A 306 -25.70 7.41 -7.94
CA THR A 306 -26.01 6.51 -9.07
C THR A 306 -25.85 5.04 -8.70
N TYR A 307 -24.81 4.69 -7.93
CA TYR A 307 -24.40 3.29 -7.72
C TYR A 307 -24.63 2.77 -6.29
N SER A 308 -25.03 3.63 -5.33
CA SER A 308 -25.31 3.16 -3.98
C SER A 308 -26.82 2.99 -3.74
N PHE A 309 -27.11 2.13 -2.81
CA PHE A 309 -28.44 1.91 -2.24
C PHE A 309 -28.39 2.14 -0.73
N THR A 310 -29.56 2.20 -0.08
CA THR A 310 -29.67 2.38 1.37
C THR A 310 -28.88 1.28 2.09
N GLY A 311 -28.00 1.68 3.00
CA GLY A 311 -27.02 0.85 3.69
C GLY A 311 -25.64 0.88 3.02
N LEU A 312 -25.50 0.72 1.70
CA LEU A 312 -24.22 0.84 1.01
C LEU A 312 -23.70 2.28 1.08
N LYS A 313 -24.58 3.27 0.95
CA LYS A 313 -24.26 4.69 1.10
C LYS A 313 -23.56 4.96 2.45
N GLY A 314 -24.13 4.45 3.55
CA GLY A 314 -23.54 4.55 4.88
C GLY A 314 -22.17 3.88 4.97
N PHE A 315 -21.97 2.72 4.38
CA PHE A 315 -20.66 2.06 4.34
C PHE A 315 -19.61 2.86 3.54
N ILE A 316 -19.97 3.45 2.41
CA ILE A 316 -19.06 4.30 1.63
C ILE A 316 -18.62 5.52 2.46
N ILE A 317 -19.57 6.18 3.13
CA ILE A 317 -19.26 7.29 4.04
C ILE A 317 -18.28 6.85 5.13
N VAL A 318 -18.55 5.70 5.76
CA VAL A 318 -17.68 5.12 6.79
C VAL A 318 -16.28 4.83 6.26
N ALA A 319 -16.13 4.32 5.04
CA ALA A 319 -14.82 4.06 4.45
C ALA A 319 -14.01 5.37 4.25
N ILE A 320 -14.65 6.42 3.76
CA ILE A 320 -14.00 7.73 3.56
C ILE A 320 -13.62 8.36 4.91
N ILE A 321 -14.53 8.29 5.88
CA ILE A 321 -14.26 8.74 7.25
C ILE A 321 -13.10 7.97 7.86
N ALA A 322 -13.05 6.64 7.66
CA ALA A 322 -11.97 5.79 8.16
C ALA A 322 -10.61 6.20 7.59
N PHE A 323 -10.50 6.49 6.30
CA PHE A 323 -9.30 7.01 5.68
C PHE A 323 -8.85 8.34 6.32
N ALA A 324 -9.76 9.28 6.48
CA ALA A 324 -9.43 10.59 7.00
C ALA A 324 -9.08 10.56 8.50
N MET A 325 -9.81 9.77 9.29
CA MET A 325 -9.55 9.61 10.73
C MET A 325 -8.18 9.00 11.01
N SER A 326 -7.83 7.90 10.34
CA SER A 326 -6.55 7.20 10.56
C SER A 326 -5.33 8.09 10.30
N THR A 327 -5.42 8.92 9.28
CA THR A 327 -4.36 9.90 8.98
C THR A 327 -4.32 11.01 10.02
N ALA A 328 -5.46 11.65 10.32
CA ALA A 328 -5.52 12.74 11.30
C ALA A 328 -4.97 12.31 12.66
N ASP A 329 -5.39 11.15 13.18
CA ASP A 329 -4.95 10.62 14.48
C ASP A 329 -3.45 10.41 14.55
N SER A 330 -2.91 9.82 13.52
CA SER A 330 -1.50 9.52 13.41
C SER A 330 -0.64 10.77 13.44
N PHE A 331 -1.06 11.80 12.72
CA PHE A 331 -0.34 13.07 12.68
C PHE A 331 -0.58 13.93 13.92
N ILE A 332 -1.77 13.93 14.53
CA ILE A 332 -2.04 14.60 15.82
C ILE A 332 -1.15 13.96 16.90
N ASN A 333 -1.12 12.63 17.01
CA ASN A 333 -0.32 11.94 18.02
C ASN A 333 1.18 12.23 17.84
N SER A 334 1.73 12.07 16.62
CA SER A 334 3.15 12.29 16.36
C SER A 334 3.58 13.75 16.56
N SER A 335 2.74 14.71 16.18
CA SER A 335 3.00 16.15 16.40
C SER A 335 2.99 16.51 17.87
N SER A 336 2.08 15.93 18.65
CA SER A 336 2.03 16.19 20.09
C SER A 336 3.25 15.64 20.83
N VAL A 337 3.79 14.50 20.36
CA VAL A 337 5.07 13.97 20.86
C VAL A 337 6.21 14.91 20.52
N LEU A 338 6.31 15.37 19.26
CA LEU A 338 7.32 16.34 18.83
C LEU A 338 7.29 17.61 19.69
N PHE A 339 6.11 18.19 19.87
CA PHE A 339 6.00 19.41 20.67
C PHE A 339 6.38 19.17 22.13
N THR A 340 5.80 18.14 22.74
CA THR A 340 5.96 17.92 24.17
C THR A 340 7.36 17.47 24.53
N HIS A 341 7.91 16.49 23.81
CA HIS A 341 9.22 15.94 24.12
C HIS A 341 10.37 16.83 23.63
N ASP A 342 10.22 17.45 22.45
CA ASP A 342 11.33 18.11 21.76
C ASP A 342 11.29 19.64 21.85
N ILE A 343 10.14 20.25 22.18
CA ILE A 343 10.06 21.69 22.44
C ILE A 343 9.86 21.93 23.94
N TYR A 344 8.72 21.50 24.51
CA TYR A 344 8.45 21.72 25.92
C TYR A 344 9.51 21.09 26.83
N GLY A 345 9.93 19.85 26.56
CA GLY A 345 10.95 19.14 27.33
C GLY A 345 12.36 19.76 27.30
N LEU A 346 12.67 20.63 26.33
CA LEU A 346 13.92 21.39 26.32
C LEU A 346 13.91 22.57 27.30
N PHE A 347 12.73 23.16 27.57
CA PHE A 347 12.59 24.34 28.42
C PHE A 347 12.06 24.01 29.81
N SER A 348 11.41 22.88 30.00
CA SER A 348 10.83 22.44 31.28
C SER A 348 11.53 21.22 31.85
N HIS A 349 11.94 21.30 33.09
CA HIS A 349 12.52 20.16 33.83
C HIS A 349 11.46 19.26 34.49
N LYS A 350 10.16 19.61 34.44
CA LYS A 350 9.06 18.87 35.07
C LYS A 350 8.52 17.78 34.16
N LYS A 351 9.12 16.60 34.19
CA LYS A 351 8.68 15.43 33.39
C LYS A 351 7.28 14.92 33.75
N GLU A 352 6.79 15.21 34.93
CA GLU A 352 5.47 14.75 35.41
C GLU A 352 4.31 15.30 34.58
N ASN A 353 4.46 16.45 33.95
CA ASN A 353 3.42 17.12 33.18
C ASN A 353 3.46 16.82 31.66
N GLU A 354 4.47 16.07 31.17
CA GLU A 354 4.62 15.86 29.73
C GLU A 354 3.37 15.23 29.07
N LEU A 355 2.73 14.26 29.73
CA LEU A 355 1.52 13.63 29.19
C LEU A 355 0.33 14.59 29.13
N PHE A 356 0.18 15.45 30.14
CA PHE A 356 -0.86 16.47 30.14
C PHE A 356 -0.63 17.50 29.03
N VAL A 357 0.62 17.97 28.89
CA VAL A 357 1.03 18.90 27.83
C VAL A 357 0.81 18.29 26.45
N ALA A 358 1.10 17.00 26.25
CA ALA A 358 0.83 16.31 24.98
C ALA A 358 -0.66 16.34 24.62
N LYS A 359 -1.53 16.02 25.57
CA LYS A 359 -2.98 16.06 25.37
C LYS A 359 -3.50 17.46 25.09
N LEU A 360 -3.03 18.44 25.85
CA LEU A 360 -3.40 19.84 25.66
C LEU A 360 -2.95 20.34 24.28
N PHE A 361 -1.70 20.04 23.91
CA PHE A 361 -1.18 20.42 22.60
C PHE A 361 -1.93 19.75 21.45
N SER A 362 -2.32 18.48 21.59
CA SER A 362 -3.19 17.81 20.60
C SER A 362 -4.48 18.59 20.35
N CYS A 363 -5.10 19.10 21.42
CA CYS A 363 -6.31 19.92 21.29
C CYS A 363 -6.03 21.26 20.59
N THR A 364 -4.95 21.95 20.95
CA THR A 364 -4.60 23.24 20.30
C THR A 364 -4.22 23.05 18.84
N LEU A 365 -3.51 21.98 18.52
CA LEU A 365 -3.16 21.61 17.13
C LEU A 365 -4.43 21.31 16.30
N GLY A 366 -5.38 20.58 16.89
CA GLY A 366 -6.66 20.30 16.25
C GLY A 366 -7.46 21.56 15.94
N VAL A 367 -7.54 22.50 16.88
CA VAL A 367 -8.18 23.82 16.66
C VAL A 367 -7.46 24.58 15.54
N GLY A 368 -6.14 24.62 15.55
CA GLY A 368 -5.35 25.24 14.48
C GLY A 368 -5.61 24.62 13.10
N ALA A 369 -5.71 23.30 13.05
CA ALA A 369 -6.03 22.56 11.83
C ALA A 369 -7.47 22.83 11.33
N ILE A 370 -8.45 22.98 12.24
CA ILE A 370 -9.81 23.39 11.87
C ILE A 370 -9.77 24.77 11.21
N ILE A 371 -9.10 25.75 11.83
CA ILE A 371 -8.97 27.10 11.27
C ILE A 371 -8.32 27.05 9.88
N LEU A 372 -7.22 26.31 9.73
CA LEU A 372 -6.52 26.17 8.46
C LEU A 372 -7.41 25.52 7.39
N SER A 373 -8.21 24.52 7.74
CA SER A 373 -9.14 23.85 6.82
C SER A 373 -10.28 24.74 6.32
N LEU A 374 -10.62 25.79 7.06
CA LEU A 374 -11.64 26.77 6.69
C LEU A 374 -11.11 27.87 5.75
N ILE A 375 -9.80 28.15 5.81
CA ILE A 375 -9.16 29.20 4.99
C ILE A 375 -8.82 28.67 3.60
N GLU A 376 -8.19 27.50 3.53
CA GLU A 376 -7.70 26.93 2.28
C GLU A 376 -8.79 26.12 1.54
N THR A 377 -8.83 26.20 0.22
CA THR A 377 -9.87 25.56 -0.59
C THR A 377 -9.40 24.29 -1.30
N ASP A 378 -8.12 24.21 -1.71
CA ASP A 378 -7.55 23.09 -2.46
C ASP A 378 -6.89 22.05 -1.54
N LEU A 379 -7.35 20.77 -1.63
CA LEU A 379 -6.81 19.66 -0.83
C LEU A 379 -5.36 19.33 -1.18
N LEU A 380 -5.03 19.27 -2.46
CA LEU A 380 -3.68 18.93 -2.92
C LEU A 380 -2.71 20.06 -2.54
N GLY A 381 -3.11 21.29 -2.72
CA GLY A 381 -2.35 22.47 -2.35
C GLY A 381 -2.03 22.54 -0.86
N ILE A 382 -2.96 22.19 0.03
CA ILE A 382 -2.73 22.10 1.49
C ILE A 382 -1.63 21.09 1.78
N ILE A 383 -1.72 19.86 1.22
CA ILE A 383 -0.77 18.77 1.50
C ILE A 383 0.63 19.11 0.99
N ILE A 384 0.74 19.57 -0.25
CA ILE A 384 2.04 19.92 -0.84
C ILE A 384 2.66 21.09 -0.09
N SER A 385 1.88 22.12 0.24
CA SER A 385 2.35 23.26 1.03
C SER A 385 2.83 22.84 2.42
N ALA A 386 2.10 21.96 3.11
CA ALA A 386 2.49 21.41 4.40
C ALA A 386 3.81 20.63 4.32
N ASN A 387 3.94 19.75 3.34
CA ASN A 387 5.16 18.94 3.13
C ASN A 387 6.36 19.79 2.69
N SER A 388 6.15 20.90 2.00
CA SER A 388 7.23 21.77 1.54
C SER A 388 8.02 22.44 2.67
N PHE A 389 7.43 22.60 3.86
CA PHE A 389 8.13 23.12 5.04
C PHE A 389 8.91 22.04 5.80
N TYR A 390 8.47 20.79 5.77
CA TYR A 390 9.08 19.73 6.57
C TYR A 390 10.11 18.91 5.79
N SER A 391 9.70 18.34 4.66
CA SER A 391 10.52 17.36 3.94
C SER A 391 11.87 17.91 3.46
N PRO A 392 11.97 19.12 2.85
CA PRO A 392 13.25 19.65 2.41
C PRO A 392 14.23 19.98 3.55
N LEU A 393 13.73 20.28 4.73
CA LEU A 393 14.58 20.61 5.88
C LEU A 393 15.17 19.36 6.52
N ILE A 394 14.35 18.32 6.71
CA ILE A 394 14.67 17.19 7.60
C ILE A 394 15.21 15.98 6.83
N LEU A 395 14.64 15.69 5.66
CA LEU A 395 14.97 14.47 4.92
C LEU A 395 16.44 14.40 4.51
N PRO A 396 17.09 15.44 3.92
CA PRO A 396 18.47 15.35 3.50
C PRO A 396 19.47 15.09 4.65
N PRO A 397 19.49 15.87 5.74
CA PRO A 397 20.44 15.62 6.83
C PRO A 397 20.21 14.28 7.52
N PHE A 398 18.95 13.87 7.71
CA PHE A 398 18.64 12.59 8.33
C PHE A 398 19.01 11.41 7.44
N THR A 399 18.71 11.49 6.14
CA THR A 399 19.08 10.46 5.17
C THR A 399 20.60 10.31 5.06
N LEU A 400 21.35 11.42 4.94
CA LEU A 400 22.81 11.39 4.94
C LEU A 400 23.37 10.73 6.22
N ALA A 401 22.80 11.03 7.38
CA ALA A 401 23.20 10.40 8.64
C ALA A 401 22.92 8.89 8.69
N ILE A 402 21.78 8.44 8.13
CA ILE A 402 21.45 7.01 7.97
C ILE A 402 22.47 6.30 7.07
N PHE A 403 23.02 6.98 6.06
CA PHE A 403 24.07 6.43 5.21
C PHE A 403 25.48 6.54 5.82
N GLY A 404 25.60 7.19 6.97
CA GLY A 404 26.87 7.31 7.71
C GLY A 404 27.63 8.60 7.46
N PHE A 405 27.04 9.60 6.76
CA PHE A 405 27.60 10.93 6.69
C PHE A 405 27.12 11.77 7.87
N ARG A 406 28.01 12.10 8.79
CA ARG A 406 27.71 12.87 10.01
C ARG A 406 28.50 14.17 10.01
N SER A 407 27.80 15.26 9.85
CA SER A 407 28.37 16.60 9.84
C SER A 407 28.15 17.31 11.19
N SER A 408 28.65 18.52 11.31
CA SER A 408 28.40 19.38 12.46
C SER A 408 27.02 20.05 12.38
N ALA A 409 26.54 20.52 13.53
CA ALA A 409 25.32 21.36 13.59
C ALA A 409 25.37 22.55 12.64
N LYS A 410 26.54 23.19 12.47
CA LYS A 410 26.69 24.36 11.58
C LYS A 410 26.34 24.04 10.12
N SER A 411 26.91 22.97 9.57
CA SER A 411 26.63 22.58 8.18
C SER A 411 25.20 22.12 7.97
N VAL A 412 24.62 21.40 8.95
CA VAL A 412 23.22 21.00 8.89
C VAL A 412 22.29 22.21 8.91
N LEU A 413 22.54 23.18 9.78
CA LEU A 413 21.76 24.42 9.86
C LEU A 413 21.88 25.24 8.56
N ILE A 414 23.05 25.31 7.93
CA ILE A 414 23.22 25.96 6.62
C ILE A 414 22.32 25.29 5.58
N GLY A 415 22.38 23.96 5.45
CA GLY A 415 21.54 23.24 4.50
C GLY A 415 20.05 23.45 4.75
N MET A 416 19.59 23.35 6.03
CA MET A 416 18.21 23.59 6.42
C MET A 416 17.77 25.03 6.13
N SER A 417 18.63 26.04 6.39
CA SER A 417 18.34 27.44 6.12
C SER A 417 18.20 27.71 4.62
N VAL A 418 19.08 27.15 3.80
CA VAL A 418 18.99 27.25 2.33
C VAL A 418 17.69 26.63 1.82
N ALA A 419 17.34 25.44 2.31
CA ALA A 419 16.07 24.80 1.93
C ALA A 419 14.86 25.65 2.30
N LEU A 420 14.85 26.23 3.50
CA LEU A 420 13.77 27.13 3.96
C LEU A 420 13.65 28.36 3.06
N VAL A 421 14.77 29.04 2.78
CA VAL A 421 14.80 30.22 1.91
C VAL A 421 14.29 29.89 0.51
N ILE A 422 14.74 28.76 -0.06
CA ILE A 422 14.26 28.29 -1.38
C ILE A 422 12.75 28.03 -1.32
N THR A 423 12.27 27.32 -0.32
CA THR A 423 10.84 27.02 -0.17
C THR A 423 9.99 28.30 -0.09
N VAL A 424 10.47 29.32 0.63
CA VAL A 424 9.77 30.60 0.75
C VAL A 424 9.83 31.37 -0.58
N ILE A 425 11.01 31.52 -1.18
CA ILE A 425 11.17 32.26 -2.44
C ILE A 425 10.36 31.61 -3.55
N TRP A 426 10.36 30.26 -3.61
CA TRP A 426 9.64 29.52 -4.65
C TRP A 426 8.13 29.80 -4.70
N LYS A 427 7.52 30.10 -3.56
CA LYS A 427 6.10 30.49 -3.50
C LYS A 427 5.78 31.82 -4.20
N PHE A 428 6.77 32.70 -4.34
CA PHE A 428 6.60 34.03 -4.95
C PHE A 428 7.10 34.09 -6.39
N LEU A 429 7.72 33.01 -6.92
CA LEU A 429 8.19 32.97 -8.29
C LEU A 429 7.04 32.64 -9.26
N PRO A 430 6.79 33.48 -10.28
CA PRO A 430 5.80 33.16 -11.31
C PRO A 430 6.39 32.15 -12.30
N VAL A 431 6.42 30.85 -11.96
CA VAL A 431 6.97 29.80 -12.83
C VAL A 431 5.83 29.18 -13.64
N GLY A 432 5.41 29.87 -14.71
CA GLY A 432 4.36 29.40 -15.63
C GLY A 432 4.81 28.43 -16.73
N PHE A 433 6.05 27.89 -16.65
CA PHE A 433 6.66 27.13 -17.75
C PHE A 433 6.41 25.60 -17.69
N LEU A 434 5.92 25.06 -16.60
CA LEU A 434 5.76 23.62 -16.43
C LEU A 434 4.31 23.26 -16.06
N PRO A 435 3.74 22.18 -16.62
CA PRO A 435 2.37 21.77 -16.40
C PRO A 435 2.13 21.16 -15.02
N LEU A 436 3.18 21.04 -14.21
CA LEU A 436 3.08 20.55 -12.84
C LEU A 436 2.92 21.69 -11.84
N SER A 437 2.30 21.35 -10.72
CA SER A 437 2.22 22.26 -9.61
C SER A 437 3.62 22.79 -9.27
N GLN A 438 3.79 24.08 -9.37
CA GLN A 438 5.00 24.83 -9.01
C GLN A 438 5.62 24.35 -7.69
N ASN A 439 4.78 23.93 -6.76
CA ASN A 439 5.16 23.45 -5.44
C ASN A 439 5.97 22.14 -5.46
N VAL A 440 5.63 21.18 -6.33
CA VAL A 440 6.35 19.88 -6.42
C VAL A 440 7.81 20.08 -6.83
N ILE A 441 8.03 20.88 -7.85
CA ILE A 441 9.38 21.20 -8.35
C ILE A 441 10.16 21.94 -7.26
N GLY A 442 9.53 22.89 -6.58
CA GLY A 442 10.13 23.64 -5.47
C GLY A 442 10.62 22.73 -4.34
N VAL A 443 9.81 21.73 -3.96
CA VAL A 443 10.19 20.75 -2.93
C VAL A 443 11.38 19.90 -3.38
N LEU A 444 11.36 19.35 -4.60
CA LEU A 444 12.46 18.55 -5.13
C LEU A 444 13.76 19.37 -5.24
N PHE A 445 13.65 20.61 -5.71
CA PHE A 445 14.80 21.52 -5.81
C PHE A 445 15.37 21.88 -4.43
N ALA A 446 14.52 22.17 -3.45
CA ALA A 446 14.94 22.47 -2.09
C ALA A 446 15.63 21.26 -1.41
N LEU A 447 15.17 20.02 -1.67
CA LEU A 447 15.82 18.78 -1.21
C LEU A 447 17.25 18.65 -1.76
N ILE A 448 17.43 18.89 -3.05
CA ILE A 448 18.72 18.83 -3.72
C ILE A 448 19.65 19.92 -3.17
N CYS A 449 19.17 21.16 -3.07
CA CYS A 449 19.96 22.28 -2.56
C CYS A 449 20.38 22.08 -1.11
N ASN A 450 19.46 21.61 -0.22
CA ASN A 450 19.86 21.27 1.15
C ASN A 450 21.00 20.26 1.16
N THR A 451 20.89 19.18 0.38
CA THR A 451 21.93 18.14 0.29
C THR A 451 23.26 18.72 -0.15
N LEU A 452 23.27 19.51 -1.22
CA LEU A 452 24.49 20.11 -1.78
C LEU A 452 25.13 21.11 -0.83
N PHE A 453 24.34 22.00 -0.22
CA PHE A 453 24.85 23.02 0.70
C PHE A 453 25.30 22.42 2.04
N LEU A 454 24.65 21.36 2.52
CA LEU A 454 25.08 20.63 3.71
C LEU A 454 26.44 19.97 3.46
N ILE A 455 26.61 19.23 2.36
CA ILE A 455 27.87 18.56 2.01
C ILE A 455 28.94 19.62 1.68
N GLY A 456 28.62 20.60 0.85
CA GLY A 456 29.54 21.67 0.45
C GLY A 456 30.06 22.46 1.66
N SER A 457 29.17 22.91 2.55
CA SER A 457 29.58 23.63 3.76
C SER A 457 30.38 22.77 4.73
N HIS A 458 30.13 21.45 4.80
CA HIS A 458 30.93 20.53 5.62
C HIS A 458 32.41 20.59 5.19
N TYR A 459 32.68 20.43 3.91
CA TYR A 459 34.06 20.41 3.39
C TYR A 459 34.69 21.82 3.35
N LEU A 460 33.94 22.85 2.90
CA LEU A 460 34.44 24.23 2.85
C LEU A 460 34.81 24.77 4.23
N LEU A 461 33.99 24.48 5.24
CA LEU A 461 34.24 24.92 6.60
C LEU A 461 35.10 23.93 7.41
N ARG A 462 35.65 22.90 6.74
CA ARG A 462 36.51 21.86 7.33
C ARG A 462 35.94 21.30 8.65
N GLN A 463 34.65 20.95 8.64
CA GLN A 463 33.98 20.46 9.84
C GLN A 463 34.45 19.04 10.19
N LYS A 464 34.42 18.72 11.50
CA LYS A 464 34.72 17.36 11.99
C LYS A 464 33.62 16.40 11.57
N GLY A 465 33.96 15.13 11.24
CA GLY A 465 33.02 14.08 10.86
C GLY A 465 33.17 13.67 9.38
N GLY A 466 32.11 13.72 8.60
CA GLY A 466 32.06 13.24 7.21
C GLY A 466 31.51 11.81 7.14
N TRP A 467 32.08 10.99 6.28
CA TRP A 467 31.67 9.58 6.09
C TRP A 467 32.26 8.69 7.18
N VAL A 468 31.76 8.81 8.42
CA VAL A 468 32.21 8.04 9.58
C VAL A 468 31.53 6.67 9.73
N GLY A 469 30.54 6.40 8.87
CA GLY A 469 29.78 5.15 8.91
C GLY A 469 28.61 5.17 9.88
N ILE A 470 27.91 4.04 9.94
CA ILE A 470 26.74 3.83 10.78
C ILE A 470 27.19 3.29 12.14
N LYS A 471 26.64 3.82 13.21
CA LYS A 471 27.04 3.45 14.59
C LYS A 471 26.63 2.01 14.94
N ASP A 472 25.42 1.59 14.52
CA ASP A 472 24.95 0.21 14.68
C ASP A 472 24.88 -0.53 13.35
N ASN A 473 25.91 -1.32 13.07
CA ASN A 473 26.04 -2.15 11.86
C ASN A 473 25.62 -3.61 12.11
N SER A 474 25.15 -3.97 13.29
CA SER A 474 24.86 -5.35 13.70
C SER A 474 23.91 -6.06 12.73
N TYR A 475 22.81 -5.40 12.39
CA TYR A 475 21.84 -5.95 11.44
C TYR A 475 22.39 -6.12 10.03
N LEU A 476 23.13 -5.12 9.51
CA LEU A 476 23.71 -5.17 8.17
C LEU A 476 24.76 -6.29 8.05
N ASN A 477 25.59 -6.47 9.07
CA ASN A 477 26.57 -7.55 9.10
C ASN A 477 25.90 -8.93 9.19
N ALA A 478 24.89 -9.08 10.04
CA ALA A 478 24.08 -10.30 10.10
C ALA A 478 23.37 -10.59 8.77
N GLN A 479 22.89 -9.55 8.08
CA GLN A 479 22.27 -9.69 6.75
C GLN A 479 23.28 -10.16 5.69
N LYS A 480 24.50 -9.59 5.68
CA LYS A 480 25.58 -10.03 4.78
C LYS A 480 25.93 -11.50 5.00
N GLU A 481 26.09 -11.91 6.26
CA GLU A 481 26.37 -13.31 6.59
C GLU A 481 25.23 -14.24 6.20
N ARG A 482 23.96 -13.86 6.48
CA ARG A 482 22.79 -14.64 6.04
C ARG A 482 22.75 -14.78 4.52
N LYS A 483 23.06 -13.71 3.76
CA LYS A 483 23.12 -13.74 2.29
C LYS A 483 24.22 -14.69 1.82
N LYS A 484 25.42 -14.63 2.43
CA LYS A 484 26.55 -15.54 2.12
C LYS A 484 26.18 -17.00 2.39
N ARG A 485 25.60 -17.29 3.58
CA ARG A 485 25.13 -18.64 3.94
C ARG A 485 24.03 -19.13 3.00
N ARG A 486 23.06 -18.27 2.63
CA ARG A 486 22.01 -18.63 1.66
C ARG A 486 22.59 -18.98 0.30
N TRP A 487 23.57 -18.18 -0.18
CA TRP A 487 24.25 -18.44 -1.45
C TRP A 487 25.01 -19.76 -1.41
N THR A 488 25.81 -20.00 -0.37
CA THR A 488 26.54 -21.26 -0.17
C THR A 488 25.58 -22.45 -0.12
N ASN A 489 24.47 -22.33 0.61
CA ASN A 489 23.45 -23.37 0.70
C ASN A 489 22.74 -23.59 -0.65
N LEU A 490 22.48 -22.53 -1.42
CA LEU A 490 21.88 -22.63 -2.75
C LEU A 490 22.82 -23.35 -3.73
N VAL A 491 24.10 -22.99 -3.75
CA VAL A 491 25.11 -23.67 -4.57
C VAL A 491 25.22 -25.14 -4.17
N LYS A 492 25.23 -25.46 -2.85
CA LYS A 492 25.25 -26.83 -2.34
C LYS A 492 23.95 -27.58 -2.71
N TYR A 493 22.80 -26.90 -2.67
CA TYR A 493 21.51 -27.47 -3.08
C TYR A 493 21.49 -27.78 -4.58
N ILE A 494 21.97 -26.85 -5.43
CA ILE A 494 22.04 -27.06 -6.89
C ILE A 494 23.00 -28.21 -7.22
N LYS A 495 24.19 -28.25 -6.61
CA LYS A 495 25.16 -29.37 -6.82
C LYS A 495 24.62 -30.72 -6.39
N ASN A 496 23.79 -30.76 -5.34
CA ASN A 496 23.20 -31.99 -4.79
C ASN A 496 21.72 -32.16 -5.15
N PHE A 497 21.25 -31.41 -6.18
CA PHE A 497 19.87 -31.48 -6.58
C PHE A 497 19.52 -32.87 -7.14
N SER A 498 18.48 -33.47 -6.59
CA SER A 498 17.90 -34.72 -7.08
C SER A 498 16.39 -34.53 -7.15
N PHE A 499 15.84 -34.56 -8.36
CA PHE A 499 14.41 -34.45 -8.61
C PHE A 499 13.60 -35.47 -7.79
N ARG A 500 14.07 -36.70 -7.73
CA ARG A 500 13.43 -37.76 -6.93
C ARG A 500 13.40 -37.45 -5.42
N ARG A 501 14.44 -36.81 -4.88
CA ARG A 501 14.49 -36.41 -3.47
C ARG A 501 13.54 -35.23 -3.20
N MET A 502 13.41 -34.31 -4.15
CA MET A 502 12.46 -33.21 -4.09
C MET A 502 11.03 -33.74 -4.09
N CYS A 503 10.68 -34.65 -5.00
CA CYS A 503 9.36 -35.26 -5.07
C CYS A 503 8.97 -35.98 -3.78
N ARG A 504 9.89 -36.71 -3.15
CA ARG A 504 9.65 -37.36 -1.86
C ARG A 504 9.36 -36.36 -0.73
N LYS A 505 9.96 -35.18 -0.75
CA LYS A 505 9.78 -34.16 0.31
C LYS A 505 8.41 -33.49 0.26
N ILE A 506 7.77 -33.46 -0.91
CA ILE A 506 6.49 -32.80 -1.15
C ILE A 506 5.32 -33.78 -1.02
N ARG A 507 5.59 -35.08 -0.91
CA ARG A 507 4.51 -36.06 -0.81
C ARG A 507 3.64 -35.83 0.42
N PRO A 508 2.33 -36.04 0.32
CA PRO A 508 1.45 -36.07 1.48
C PRO A 508 1.87 -37.16 2.47
N HIS A 509 1.72 -36.88 3.76
CA HIS A 509 2.00 -37.84 4.83
C HIS A 509 0.87 -38.85 5.00
N ASN A 510 -0.33 -38.55 4.51
CA ASN A 510 -1.52 -39.37 4.63
C ASN A 510 -2.05 -39.75 3.26
N ASP A 511 -2.32 -41.04 3.07
CA ASP A 511 -2.86 -41.62 1.83
C ASP A 511 -4.25 -41.05 1.48
N ILE A 512 -5.03 -40.61 2.49
CA ILE A 512 -6.33 -39.97 2.29
C ILE A 512 -6.19 -38.68 1.44
N THR A 513 -5.07 -37.98 1.55
CA THR A 513 -4.86 -36.75 0.77
C THR A 513 -4.81 -37.00 -0.74
N TYR A 514 -4.27 -38.18 -1.17
CA TYR A 514 -4.31 -38.58 -2.58
C TYR A 514 -5.73 -38.80 -3.06
N THR A 515 -6.53 -39.52 -2.29
CA THR A 515 -7.94 -39.79 -2.61
C THR A 515 -8.75 -38.48 -2.69
N THR A 516 -8.60 -37.61 -1.70
CA THR A 516 -9.31 -36.31 -1.67
C THR A 516 -8.93 -35.44 -2.86
N LEU A 517 -7.63 -35.38 -3.21
CA LEU A 517 -7.18 -34.61 -4.35
C LEU A 517 -7.64 -35.21 -5.68
N GLY A 518 -7.64 -36.55 -5.81
CA GLY A 518 -8.17 -37.22 -7.00
C GLY A 518 -9.66 -36.93 -7.21
N ILE A 519 -10.47 -36.97 -6.14
CA ILE A 519 -11.88 -36.57 -6.19
C ILE A 519 -12.02 -35.11 -6.62
N TYR A 520 -11.20 -34.21 -6.05
CA TYR A 520 -11.19 -32.82 -6.43
C TYR A 520 -10.87 -32.64 -7.93
N PHE A 521 -9.90 -33.35 -8.48
CA PHE A 521 -9.57 -33.33 -9.92
C PHE A 521 -10.75 -33.76 -10.79
N ILE A 522 -11.49 -34.79 -10.39
CA ILE A 522 -12.71 -35.24 -11.09
C ILE A 522 -13.76 -34.12 -11.09
N ILE A 523 -14.03 -33.52 -9.92
CA ILE A 523 -14.99 -32.42 -9.80
C ILE A 523 -14.58 -31.23 -10.68
N CYS A 524 -13.32 -30.82 -10.63
CA CYS A 524 -12.82 -29.72 -11.48
C CYS A 524 -12.97 -30.05 -12.96
N THR A 525 -12.69 -31.30 -13.38
CA THR A 525 -12.84 -31.70 -14.77
C THR A 525 -14.29 -31.65 -15.22
N ILE A 526 -15.23 -32.15 -14.40
CA ILE A 526 -16.68 -32.10 -14.71
C ILE A 526 -17.15 -30.65 -14.78
N ALA A 527 -16.74 -29.80 -13.82
CA ALA A 527 -17.08 -28.38 -13.83
C ALA A 527 -16.54 -27.67 -15.08
N THR A 528 -15.31 -28.01 -15.51
CA THR A 528 -14.71 -27.48 -16.73
C THR A 528 -15.48 -27.95 -17.97
N MET A 529 -15.85 -29.22 -18.05
CA MET A 529 -16.67 -29.74 -19.16
C MET A 529 -18.01 -29.03 -19.26
N TYR A 530 -18.65 -28.77 -18.12
CA TYR A 530 -19.94 -28.07 -18.08
C TYR A 530 -19.82 -26.59 -18.50
N SER A 531 -18.77 -25.91 -18.10
CA SER A 531 -18.59 -24.47 -18.36
C SER A 531 -17.97 -24.16 -19.72
N THR A 532 -17.37 -25.15 -20.40
CA THR A 532 -16.81 -24.97 -21.73
C THR A 532 -17.85 -25.36 -22.78
N GLN A 533 -18.56 -24.35 -23.31
CA GLN A 533 -19.60 -24.60 -24.31
C GLN A 533 -19.00 -25.15 -25.62
N VAL A 534 -19.66 -26.13 -26.20
CA VAL A 534 -19.21 -26.79 -27.44
C VAL A 534 -19.07 -25.80 -28.60
N GLU A 535 -19.89 -24.75 -28.61
CA GLU A 535 -19.88 -23.69 -29.63
C GLU A 535 -18.57 -22.88 -29.64
N LEU A 536 -17.90 -22.75 -28.50
CA LEU A 536 -16.61 -22.04 -28.39
C LEU A 536 -15.43 -22.86 -28.93
N LEU A 537 -15.59 -24.17 -29.11
CA LEU A 537 -14.52 -25.07 -29.48
C LEU A 537 -14.32 -25.17 -31.01
N GLY A 538 -15.33 -24.88 -31.80
CA GLY A 538 -15.26 -24.90 -33.28
C GLY A 538 -14.60 -26.16 -33.85
N SER A 539 -13.62 -26.00 -34.74
CA SER A 539 -12.84 -27.07 -35.37
C SER A 539 -11.94 -27.85 -34.37
N ASN A 540 -11.73 -27.35 -33.17
CA ASN A 540 -10.84 -27.97 -32.17
C ASN A 540 -11.59 -28.84 -31.13
N ALA A 541 -12.87 -29.11 -31.34
CA ALA A 541 -13.64 -30.04 -30.51
C ALA A 541 -12.99 -31.45 -30.40
N PRO A 542 -12.29 -32.01 -31.41
CA PRO A 542 -11.59 -33.30 -31.28
C PRO A 542 -10.49 -33.28 -30.22
N LEU A 543 -9.81 -32.12 -29.99
CA LEU A 543 -8.76 -32.01 -28.97
C LEU A 543 -9.33 -32.23 -27.56
N MET A 544 -10.55 -31.76 -27.30
CA MET A 544 -11.20 -31.94 -26.00
C MET A 544 -11.58 -33.39 -25.72
N LYS A 545 -11.85 -34.19 -26.78
CA LYS A 545 -12.08 -35.65 -26.66
C LYS A 545 -10.83 -36.39 -26.17
N ILE A 546 -9.65 -35.78 -26.22
CA ILE A 546 -8.40 -36.34 -25.69
C ILE A 546 -8.11 -35.77 -24.29
N ILE A 547 -8.28 -34.44 -24.09
CA ILE A 547 -7.91 -33.77 -22.85
C ILE A 547 -8.81 -34.21 -21.70
N TYR A 548 -10.14 -34.21 -21.86
CA TYR A 548 -11.06 -34.56 -20.77
C TYR A 548 -10.90 -36.01 -20.27
N PRO A 549 -10.80 -37.04 -21.12
CA PRO A 549 -10.49 -38.40 -20.65
C PRO A 549 -9.15 -38.50 -19.93
N LEU A 550 -8.10 -37.80 -20.42
CA LEU A 550 -6.79 -37.79 -19.77
C LEU A 550 -6.88 -37.21 -18.36
N MET A 551 -7.61 -36.11 -18.19
CA MET A 551 -7.85 -35.48 -16.87
C MET A 551 -8.66 -36.43 -15.96
N LEU A 552 -9.74 -37.06 -16.46
CA LEU A 552 -10.57 -37.96 -15.69
C LEU A 552 -9.80 -39.22 -15.28
N VAL A 553 -9.04 -39.84 -16.20
CA VAL A 553 -8.22 -41.01 -15.89
C VAL A 553 -7.17 -40.66 -14.82
N SER A 554 -6.55 -39.52 -14.90
CA SER A 554 -5.60 -39.08 -13.89
C SER A 554 -6.25 -38.83 -12.54
N GLY A 555 -7.40 -38.14 -12.52
CA GLY A 555 -8.16 -37.92 -11.30
C GLY A 555 -8.63 -39.22 -10.65
N THR A 556 -9.21 -40.12 -11.42
CA THR A 556 -9.66 -41.42 -10.92
C THR A 556 -8.50 -42.31 -10.48
N GLY A 557 -7.39 -42.33 -11.22
CA GLY A 557 -6.21 -43.08 -10.84
C GLY A 557 -5.64 -42.64 -9.48
N ILE A 558 -5.60 -41.35 -9.20
CA ILE A 558 -5.14 -40.81 -7.91
C ILE A 558 -6.21 -41.03 -6.83
N ALA A 559 -7.50 -40.87 -7.14
CA ALA A 559 -8.58 -41.11 -6.19
C ALA A 559 -8.62 -42.57 -5.70
N MET A 560 -8.37 -43.49 -6.60
CA MET A 560 -8.37 -44.93 -6.32
C MET A 560 -7.06 -45.45 -5.72
N TYR A 561 -6.11 -44.60 -5.36
CA TYR A 561 -4.79 -45.01 -4.85
C TYR A 561 -4.84 -46.02 -3.70
N GLN A 562 -5.79 -45.91 -2.80
CA GLN A 562 -5.93 -46.81 -1.66
C GLN A 562 -6.34 -48.23 -2.06
N ILE A 563 -7.08 -48.37 -3.16
CA ILE A 563 -7.59 -49.68 -3.67
C ILE A 563 -6.78 -50.22 -4.87
N TRP A 564 -5.61 -49.63 -5.16
CA TRP A 564 -4.71 -50.17 -6.17
C TRP A 564 -4.35 -51.62 -5.85
N PRO A 565 -4.27 -52.51 -6.86
CA PRO A 565 -4.08 -53.94 -6.65
C PRO A 565 -2.93 -54.29 -5.71
N LEU A 566 -3.17 -55.24 -4.79
CA LEU A 566 -2.16 -55.72 -3.84
C LEU A 566 -1.01 -56.48 -4.52
N SER A 567 -1.22 -56.94 -5.74
CA SER A 567 -0.21 -57.58 -6.59
C SER A 567 0.94 -56.63 -7.00
N VAL A 568 0.71 -55.31 -6.95
CA VAL A 568 1.75 -54.31 -7.24
C VAL A 568 2.61 -54.11 -6.00
N SER A 569 3.93 -54.30 -6.14
CA SER A 569 4.89 -54.08 -5.06
C SER A 569 4.70 -52.67 -4.43
N LYS A 570 4.70 -52.60 -3.09
CA LYS A 570 4.57 -51.36 -2.35
C LYS A 570 5.56 -50.26 -2.82
N TYR A 571 6.77 -50.67 -3.21
CA TYR A 571 7.81 -49.76 -3.72
C TYR A 571 7.44 -49.17 -5.09
N ILE A 572 6.90 -49.98 -5.99
CA ILE A 572 6.47 -49.56 -7.33
C ILE A 572 5.26 -48.62 -7.19
N LYS A 573 4.25 -49.03 -6.40
CA LYS A 573 3.07 -48.26 -6.10
C LYS A 573 3.43 -46.85 -5.57
N GLN A 574 4.36 -46.81 -4.62
CA GLN A 574 4.84 -45.56 -4.04
C GLN A 574 5.66 -44.72 -5.04
N ALA A 575 6.50 -45.31 -5.85
CA ALA A 575 7.30 -44.61 -6.86
C ALA A 575 6.43 -43.99 -7.97
N ILE A 576 5.39 -44.69 -8.41
CA ILE A 576 4.44 -44.21 -9.40
C ILE A 576 3.66 -43.03 -8.84
N ILE A 577 3.06 -43.15 -7.65
CA ILE A 577 2.23 -42.11 -7.11
C ILE A 577 3.05 -40.86 -6.75
N GLU A 578 4.27 -40.99 -6.23
CA GLU A 578 5.15 -39.87 -5.90
C GLU A 578 5.45 -39.00 -7.13
N THR A 579 5.62 -39.57 -8.29
CA THR A 579 5.89 -38.83 -9.54
C THR A 579 4.61 -38.34 -10.17
N TRP A 580 3.60 -39.19 -10.27
CA TRP A 580 2.30 -38.84 -10.88
C TRP A 580 1.58 -37.72 -10.16
N TYR A 581 1.56 -37.75 -8.84
CA TYR A 581 0.94 -36.72 -8.01
C TYR A 581 1.42 -35.32 -8.36
N GLN A 582 2.70 -35.11 -8.54
CA GLN A 582 3.27 -33.80 -8.83
C GLN A 582 3.04 -33.36 -10.26
N ILE A 583 3.15 -34.30 -11.20
CA ILE A 583 2.80 -34.03 -12.60
C ILE A 583 1.31 -33.65 -12.69
N ALA A 584 0.45 -34.38 -11.96
CA ALA A 584 -0.98 -34.13 -11.95
C ALA A 584 -1.32 -32.74 -11.37
N ILE A 585 -0.69 -32.33 -10.27
CA ILE A 585 -0.86 -30.96 -9.75
C ILE A 585 -0.49 -29.92 -10.80
N PHE A 586 0.66 -30.11 -11.48
CA PHE A 586 1.11 -29.17 -12.49
C PHE A 586 0.13 -29.08 -13.67
N TYR A 587 -0.22 -30.19 -14.31
CA TYR A 587 -1.04 -30.12 -15.52
C TYR A 587 -2.53 -29.90 -15.24
N MET A 588 -3.07 -30.42 -14.11
CA MET A 588 -4.49 -30.26 -13.78
C MET A 588 -4.81 -28.88 -13.18
N LEU A 589 -4.02 -28.47 -12.17
CA LEU A 589 -4.33 -27.25 -11.41
C LEU A 589 -3.71 -25.99 -12.00
N ILE A 590 -2.65 -26.10 -12.78
CA ILE A 590 -1.97 -24.93 -13.33
C ILE A 590 -2.14 -24.87 -14.84
N PHE A 591 -1.63 -25.85 -15.57
CA PHE A 591 -1.57 -25.81 -17.02
C PHE A 591 -2.96 -25.84 -17.68
N PHE A 592 -3.74 -26.90 -17.50
CA PHE A 592 -5.07 -26.98 -18.11
C PHE A 592 -6.05 -25.99 -17.51
N SER A 593 -5.95 -25.66 -16.23
CA SER A 593 -6.80 -24.67 -15.61
C SER A 593 -6.63 -23.28 -16.26
N CYS A 594 -5.37 -22.86 -16.54
CA CYS A 594 -5.08 -21.65 -17.30
C CYS A 594 -5.55 -21.76 -18.76
N PHE A 595 -5.28 -22.89 -19.42
CA PHE A 595 -5.71 -23.13 -20.79
C PHE A 595 -7.23 -23.00 -20.97
N PHE A 596 -8.02 -23.55 -20.05
CA PHE A 596 -9.48 -23.45 -20.13
C PHE A 596 -10.01 -22.04 -19.86
N VAL A 597 -9.33 -21.22 -19.09
CA VAL A 597 -9.66 -19.79 -18.96
C VAL A 597 -9.52 -19.10 -20.32
N LEU A 598 -8.45 -19.38 -21.06
CA LEU A 598 -8.23 -18.82 -22.40
C LEU A 598 -9.27 -19.33 -23.40
N VAL A 599 -9.54 -20.63 -23.43
CA VAL A 599 -10.54 -21.25 -24.34
C VAL A 599 -11.95 -20.72 -24.08
N SER A 600 -12.32 -20.51 -22.81
CA SER A 600 -13.63 -20.01 -22.43
C SER A 600 -13.77 -18.49 -22.54
N LYS A 601 -12.77 -17.81 -23.11
CA LYS A 601 -12.73 -16.33 -23.21
C LYS A 601 -12.98 -15.66 -21.84
N PHE A 602 -12.30 -16.14 -20.81
CA PHE A 602 -12.40 -15.65 -19.42
C PHE A 602 -13.80 -15.81 -18.79
N ALA A 603 -14.56 -16.86 -19.13
CA ALA A 603 -15.82 -17.16 -18.46
C ALA A 603 -15.66 -17.19 -16.93
N MET A 604 -16.56 -16.54 -16.21
CA MET A 604 -16.48 -16.29 -14.76
C MET A 604 -16.21 -17.56 -13.94
N LEU A 605 -16.90 -18.66 -14.26
CA LEU A 605 -16.72 -19.93 -13.56
C LEU A 605 -15.30 -20.50 -13.77
N GLN A 606 -14.73 -20.37 -14.97
CA GLN A 606 -13.36 -20.84 -15.26
C GLN A 606 -12.31 -19.99 -14.54
N VAL A 607 -12.50 -18.68 -14.48
CA VAL A 607 -11.61 -17.76 -13.73
C VAL A 607 -11.62 -18.08 -12.24
N LEU A 608 -12.80 -18.34 -11.67
CA LEU A 608 -12.94 -18.73 -10.26
C LEU A 608 -12.28 -20.08 -9.98
N LEU A 609 -12.54 -21.11 -10.81
CA LEU A 609 -11.92 -22.43 -10.69
C LEU A 609 -10.40 -22.31 -10.77
N PHE A 610 -9.88 -21.50 -11.70
CA PHE A 610 -8.47 -21.26 -11.85
C PHE A 610 -7.84 -20.60 -10.62
N GLY A 611 -8.49 -19.59 -10.04
CA GLY A 611 -8.05 -18.96 -8.79
C GLY A 611 -7.94 -19.96 -7.63
N VAL A 612 -8.98 -20.78 -7.45
CA VAL A 612 -9.00 -21.84 -6.43
C VAL A 612 -7.91 -22.89 -6.69
N ASN A 613 -7.72 -23.30 -7.94
CA ASN A 613 -6.70 -24.26 -8.35
C ASN A 613 -5.29 -23.75 -8.08
N LEU A 614 -5.01 -22.47 -8.33
CA LEU A 614 -3.71 -21.85 -8.02
C LEU A 614 -3.43 -21.80 -6.51
N ILE A 615 -4.45 -21.53 -5.70
CA ILE A 615 -4.33 -21.54 -4.23
C ILE A 615 -3.99 -22.97 -3.78
N ILE A 616 -4.73 -23.97 -4.24
CA ILE A 616 -4.50 -25.39 -3.87
C ILE A 616 -3.13 -25.84 -4.33
N ALA A 617 -2.73 -25.55 -5.57
CA ALA A 617 -1.39 -25.88 -6.07
C ALA A 617 -0.30 -25.22 -5.22
N SER A 618 -0.47 -23.97 -4.81
CA SER A 618 0.47 -23.24 -3.96
C SER A 618 0.60 -23.85 -2.56
N LEU A 619 -0.51 -24.31 -1.99
CA LEU A 619 -0.53 -24.98 -0.69
C LEU A 619 0.16 -26.36 -0.76
N LEU A 620 -0.08 -27.14 -1.82
CA LEU A 620 0.46 -28.49 -1.98
C LEU A 620 1.94 -28.50 -2.34
N LEU A 621 2.39 -27.64 -3.24
CA LEU A 621 3.78 -27.54 -3.70
C LEU A 621 4.66 -26.70 -2.77
N GLY A 622 4.04 -25.83 -1.96
CA GLY A 622 4.73 -24.78 -1.23
C GLY A 622 5.27 -23.68 -2.16
N TRP A 623 5.33 -22.44 -1.68
CA TRP A 623 5.61 -21.25 -2.48
C TRP A 623 6.88 -21.34 -3.36
N ARG A 624 7.93 -22.05 -2.92
CA ARG A 624 9.21 -22.17 -3.64
C ARG A 624 9.13 -22.93 -4.94
N LEU A 625 8.22 -23.88 -5.03
CA LEU A 625 8.01 -24.70 -6.23
C LEU A 625 6.75 -24.27 -6.97
N ALA A 626 5.75 -23.77 -6.27
CA ALA A 626 4.54 -23.26 -6.89
C ALA A 626 4.85 -22.07 -7.82
N THR A 627 5.68 -21.10 -7.38
CA THR A 627 6.01 -19.92 -8.19
C THR A 627 6.61 -20.27 -9.56
N PRO A 628 7.70 -21.05 -9.68
CA PRO A 628 8.22 -21.43 -10.99
C PRO A 628 7.26 -22.33 -11.77
N ALA A 629 6.52 -23.22 -11.10
CA ALA A 629 5.53 -24.06 -11.75
C ALA A 629 4.39 -23.25 -12.37
N ILE A 630 3.91 -22.23 -11.68
CA ILE A 630 2.88 -21.31 -12.18
C ILE A 630 3.39 -20.52 -13.40
N ILE A 631 4.60 -19.95 -13.33
CA ILE A 631 5.18 -19.20 -14.45
C ILE A 631 5.34 -20.09 -15.69
N ILE A 632 5.91 -21.30 -15.50
CA ILE A 632 6.08 -22.27 -16.60
C ILE A 632 4.72 -22.73 -17.12
N GLY A 633 3.77 -23.02 -16.23
CA GLY A 633 2.44 -23.48 -16.60
C GLY A 633 1.66 -22.42 -17.39
N PHE A 634 1.75 -21.15 -17.02
CA PHE A 634 1.16 -20.03 -17.78
C PHE A 634 1.77 -19.94 -19.18
N TYR A 635 3.10 -19.89 -19.26
CA TYR A 635 3.78 -19.82 -20.54
C TYR A 635 3.38 -20.98 -21.47
N LEU A 636 3.44 -22.21 -20.96
CA LEU A 636 3.06 -23.38 -21.74
C LEU A 636 1.58 -23.39 -22.13
N SER A 637 0.69 -22.89 -21.26
CA SER A 637 -0.75 -22.80 -21.57
C SER A 637 -1.04 -21.81 -22.71
N ILE A 638 -0.35 -20.67 -22.70
CA ILE A 638 -0.47 -19.65 -23.75
C ILE A 638 0.08 -20.20 -25.07
N GLU A 639 1.25 -20.80 -25.08
CA GLU A 639 1.83 -21.41 -26.28
C GLU A 639 0.95 -22.55 -26.83
N PHE A 640 0.42 -23.40 -25.96
CA PHE A 640 -0.48 -24.48 -26.33
C PHE A 640 -1.79 -23.93 -26.92
N TYR A 641 -2.36 -22.90 -26.29
CA TYR A 641 -3.54 -22.22 -26.83
C TYR A 641 -3.26 -21.61 -28.19
N GLN A 642 -2.16 -20.88 -28.35
CA GLN A 642 -1.80 -20.27 -29.63
C GLN A 642 -1.59 -21.32 -30.72
N HIS A 643 -0.96 -22.45 -30.42
CA HIS A 643 -0.72 -23.51 -31.38
C HIS A 643 -2.01 -24.11 -31.95
N PHE A 644 -3.01 -24.35 -31.12
CA PHE A 644 -4.27 -24.98 -31.53
C PHE A 644 -5.36 -24.01 -32.00
N PHE A 645 -5.33 -22.75 -31.54
CA PHE A 645 -6.38 -21.77 -31.80
C PHE A 645 -5.93 -20.56 -32.65
N ARG A 646 -4.65 -20.50 -33.07
CA ARG A 646 -4.04 -19.40 -33.85
C ARG A 646 -4.56 -19.25 -35.29
N GLY A 647 -5.59 -19.96 -35.69
CA GLY A 647 -6.12 -19.92 -37.07
C GLY A 647 -7.26 -18.95 -37.32
N LYS A 648 -7.84 -18.26 -36.33
CA LYS A 648 -9.09 -17.55 -36.59
C LYS A 648 -9.34 -16.18 -35.93
N ASP A 649 -8.74 -15.72 -34.83
CA ASP A 649 -9.19 -14.43 -34.29
C ASP A 649 -8.22 -13.68 -33.35
N PHE A 650 -6.94 -14.04 -33.23
CA PHE A 650 -6.08 -13.43 -32.20
C PHE A 650 -4.88 -12.62 -32.73
N SER A 651 -4.67 -12.53 -34.06
CA SER A 651 -3.51 -11.81 -34.61
C SER A 651 -3.65 -10.29 -34.62
N GLU A 652 -4.83 -9.75 -34.36
CA GLU A 652 -5.08 -8.29 -34.39
C GLU A 652 -5.39 -7.64 -33.03
N GLN A 653 -5.72 -8.42 -31.99
CA GLN A 653 -6.23 -7.80 -30.75
C GLN A 653 -5.29 -7.82 -29.53
N PHE A 654 -4.19 -8.60 -29.50
CA PHE A 654 -3.37 -8.71 -28.28
C PHE A 654 -1.89 -8.36 -28.40
N TRP A 655 -1.31 -8.22 -29.62
CA TRP A 655 0.13 -7.95 -29.78
C TRP A 655 0.49 -6.79 -30.73
N PHE A 656 -0.46 -6.21 -31.45
CA PHE A 656 -0.22 -5.11 -32.40
C PHE A 656 -1.34 -4.05 -32.39
N SER A 657 -1.71 -3.54 -31.26
CA SER A 657 -2.42 -2.27 -31.16
C SER A 657 -1.86 -1.47 -29.98
#